data_69e2fda4d06707a8e8d29a2cb7563ff9
#
_entry.id   69e2fda4d06707a8e8d29a2cb7563ff9
#
_cell.length_a   1.000
_cell.length_b   1.000
_cell.length_c   1.000
_cell.angle_alpha   90.00
_cell.angle_beta   90.00
_cell.angle_gamma   90.00
#
_symmetry.space_group_name_H-M   'P 1'
#
loop_
_entity.id
_entity.type
_entity.pdbx_description
1 polymer ?
#
loop_
_entity_poly.entity_id
_entity_poly.type
_entity_poly.pdbx_seq_one_letter_code
_entity_poly.pdbx_strand_id
1 'polypeptide(L)'
;MYLKHALALSAILSSGAGIAQQCPAAGQTLNYPTSKKVDQTDDYHGVKVADPYRWLENANGDDTKAWIEAQNKLTQGYLETIPARAAIRDRLTKLWNYERFSVPFKEGGRYFYSRNDGLQNQAVLYTVKHINDEPRLLLDPNTLAADGTVALAGIAVSPEGKYLGLCTAASGSDWNEWKVRDIESGKDTADHLQWVKFSGASWAHDSSGFFYSRYDAPKEATKLADVNYFQKLYFHKMGTPQSDDVLVYDRPDQKEWGFAGHVTDDGKYLIVSISQGTEQKNRVYYKDLGKKDAAMQPLLDDFDASYDFIDNDGPVFYFNSNKDAPKGSIIAIDTRQPQAAKWKMIVPEAEETLQGANVVDQRLVLDYLKDARSQVKVYTLNGKLVREVALPGIGSASGFGGKRSDKETFYSFTGFTTPAAIYRYDLASGKSSLYRQPKVDFDPSAFETRQVFYSSKDGTKVPMFIVSKKGIKLDGSNPTYLYGYGGFNISLTPAFSVANLAWMEMGGVYALPNLRGGGEYGKAWHEAGTKLHKQNVFDDFIGAAQWLIANKYTSPQKLAIGGGSNGGLLVGATMVQRPDLFAAAIPQVGVMDMLRFHKFTIGWGWTSDYGSSDNADEFKALYAYSPLHNLKPGTCYPATLVTTADHDDRVVPAHSFKFVATEQADQAGAAPVLIRIDTKAGHGAGKPTSKQIEEVADRWGFLTKVLGMQVAPDGAAVAGDVAKPVAN
;
A
#
# COMPACT_ATOMS: atom_id res chain seq x y z
N MET A 1 -43.01 -62.98 -17.85
CA MET A 1 -41.91 -63.96 -17.96
C MET A 1 -40.64 -63.18 -17.58
N TYR A 2 -40.09 -63.48 -16.46
CA TYR A 2 -39.03 -62.73 -15.78
C TYR A 2 -37.64 -63.11 -16.32
N LEU A 3 -36.73 -62.13 -16.46
CA LEU A 3 -35.30 -62.40 -16.36
C LEU A 3 -34.62 -61.24 -15.64
N LYS A 4 -34.08 -61.52 -14.43
CA LYS A 4 -33.24 -60.66 -13.62
C LYS A 4 -31.81 -60.70 -14.21
N HIS A 5 -31.21 -59.52 -14.36
CA HIS A 5 -29.75 -59.41 -14.49
C HIS A 5 -29.23 -58.60 -13.31
N ALA A 6 -28.44 -59.23 -12.45
CA ALA A 6 -27.69 -58.63 -11.40
C ALA A 6 -26.40 -58.01 -11.97
N LEU A 7 -26.20 -56.69 -11.79
CA LEU A 7 -24.92 -56.02 -12.06
C LEU A 7 -24.14 -55.95 -10.76
N ALA A 8 -22.98 -56.58 -10.71
CA ALA A 8 -22.02 -56.49 -9.65
C ALA A 8 -21.30 -55.15 -9.76
N LEU A 9 -21.42 -54.30 -8.72
CA LEU A 9 -20.61 -53.09 -8.55
C LEU A 9 -19.22 -53.49 -8.02
N SER A 10 -18.18 -53.43 -8.85
CA SER A 10 -16.79 -53.47 -8.41
C SER A 10 -16.39 -52.10 -7.91
N ALA A 11 -16.23 -51.95 -6.61
CA ALA A 11 -15.63 -50.76 -5.98
C ALA A 11 -14.11 -50.76 -6.28
N ILE A 12 -13.69 -49.87 -7.17
CA ILE A 12 -12.29 -49.55 -7.37
C ILE A 12 -11.90 -48.56 -6.26
N LEU A 13 -11.23 -49.04 -5.22
CA LEU A 13 -10.48 -48.23 -4.28
C LEU A 13 -9.26 -47.65 -5.01
N SER A 14 -9.37 -46.42 -5.50
CA SER A 14 -8.20 -45.66 -5.94
C SER A 14 -7.46 -45.19 -4.70
N SER A 15 -6.42 -45.92 -4.32
CA SER A 15 -5.37 -45.44 -3.41
C SER A 15 -4.69 -44.27 -4.09
N GLY A 16 -5.01 -43.05 -3.68
CA GLY A 16 -4.28 -41.84 -4.05
C GLY A 16 -2.88 -41.88 -3.46
N ALA A 17 -1.94 -42.54 -4.15
CA ALA A 17 -0.54 -42.33 -3.92
C ALA A 17 -0.24 -40.90 -4.32
N GLY A 18 0.02 -40.01 -3.34
CA GLY A 18 0.57 -38.69 -3.59
C GLY A 18 1.85 -38.87 -4.42
N ILE A 19 1.85 -38.37 -5.65
CA ILE A 19 3.05 -38.25 -6.46
C ILE A 19 3.95 -37.29 -5.69
N ALA A 20 4.98 -37.82 -5.02
CA ALA A 20 6.02 -36.99 -4.44
C ALA A 20 6.62 -36.18 -5.60
N GLN A 21 6.46 -34.86 -5.53
CA GLN A 21 7.04 -33.94 -6.49
C GLN A 21 8.56 -34.14 -6.46
N GLN A 22 9.15 -34.75 -7.48
CA GLN A 22 10.61 -34.86 -7.58
C GLN A 22 11.16 -33.44 -7.78
N CYS A 23 11.98 -32.99 -6.83
CA CYS A 23 12.72 -31.75 -7.00
C CYS A 23 13.57 -31.83 -8.26
N PRO A 24 13.65 -30.77 -9.08
CA PRO A 24 14.61 -30.71 -10.17
C PRO A 24 16.01 -31.05 -9.65
N ALA A 25 16.81 -31.81 -10.42
CA ALA A 25 18.12 -32.32 -10.02
C ALA A 25 18.97 -31.22 -9.35
N ALA A 26 19.60 -31.58 -8.25
CA ALA A 26 20.37 -30.72 -7.37
C ALA A 26 21.38 -29.87 -8.15
N GLY A 27 21.09 -28.57 -8.27
CA GLY A 27 22.11 -27.54 -8.42
C GLY A 27 22.93 -27.44 -7.13
N GLN A 28 23.94 -26.61 -7.12
CA GLN A 28 24.76 -26.40 -5.93
C GLN A 28 23.88 -25.79 -4.81
N THR A 29 23.62 -26.55 -3.76
CA THR A 29 22.87 -26.07 -2.59
C THR A 29 23.67 -24.99 -1.87
N LEU A 30 23.00 -23.88 -1.52
CA LEU A 30 23.62 -22.83 -0.72
C LEU A 30 23.85 -23.33 0.72
N ASN A 31 24.96 -22.93 1.31
CA ASN A 31 25.23 -23.16 2.72
C ASN A 31 24.55 -22.03 3.52
N TYR A 32 23.38 -22.30 4.06
CA TYR A 32 22.65 -21.33 4.88
C TYR A 32 23.28 -21.17 6.26
N PRO A 33 23.28 -19.94 6.83
CA PRO A 33 23.61 -19.73 8.23
C PRO A 33 22.69 -20.57 9.12
N THR A 34 23.26 -21.27 10.11
CA THR A 34 22.47 -22.09 11.02
C THR A 34 21.55 -21.24 11.87
N SER A 35 20.25 -21.46 11.76
CA SER A 35 19.25 -20.86 12.65
C SER A 35 18.97 -21.81 13.81
N LYS A 36 19.33 -21.40 15.04
CA LYS A 36 19.09 -22.22 16.22
C LYS A 36 17.60 -22.45 16.46
N LYS A 37 17.21 -23.67 16.84
CA LYS A 37 15.84 -24.00 17.26
C LYS A 37 15.74 -23.96 18.78
N VAL A 38 14.66 -23.38 19.28
CA VAL A 38 14.30 -23.40 20.72
C VAL A 38 13.02 -24.20 20.92
N ASP A 39 12.86 -24.78 22.12
CA ASP A 39 11.65 -25.52 22.48
C ASP A 39 10.58 -24.52 22.99
N GLN A 40 9.96 -23.83 22.03
CA GLN A 40 8.84 -22.91 22.26
C GLN A 40 7.60 -23.47 21.60
N THR A 41 6.53 -23.58 22.38
CA THR A 41 5.22 -24.04 21.90
C THR A 41 4.13 -23.19 22.52
N ASP A 42 3.19 -22.72 21.72
CA ASP A 42 1.98 -22.00 22.15
C ASP A 42 0.76 -22.92 22.08
N ASP A 43 -0.20 -22.67 22.94
CA ASP A 43 -1.49 -23.36 22.92
C ASP A 43 -2.57 -22.42 22.37
N TYR A 44 -3.14 -22.80 21.25
CA TYR A 44 -4.28 -22.09 20.64
C TYR A 44 -5.53 -23.00 20.72
N HIS A 45 -6.38 -22.76 21.71
CA HIS A 45 -7.65 -23.51 21.87
C HIS A 45 -7.47 -25.04 21.94
N GLY A 46 -6.40 -25.50 22.61
CA GLY A 46 -6.04 -26.90 22.71
C GLY A 46 -5.15 -27.44 21.60
N VAL A 47 -4.82 -26.63 20.59
CA VAL A 47 -3.87 -26.99 19.53
C VAL A 47 -2.48 -26.47 19.90
N LYS A 48 -1.53 -27.38 20.04
CA LYS A 48 -0.12 -27.04 20.29
C LYS A 48 0.58 -26.68 19.00
N VAL A 49 1.11 -25.44 18.93
CA VAL A 49 1.82 -24.92 17.76
C VAL A 49 3.25 -24.56 18.16
N ALA A 50 4.23 -25.24 17.56
CA ALA A 50 5.65 -24.96 17.78
C ALA A 50 6.08 -23.65 17.09
N ASP A 51 6.94 -22.88 17.75
CA ASP A 51 7.60 -21.69 17.21
C ASP A 51 9.11 -21.73 17.52
N PRO A 52 9.86 -22.58 16.84
CA PRO A 52 11.26 -22.84 17.17
C PRO A 52 12.17 -21.64 16.92
N TYR A 53 11.70 -20.62 16.20
CA TYR A 53 12.46 -19.42 15.89
C TYR A 53 11.90 -18.17 16.60
N ARG A 54 11.13 -18.33 17.71
CA ARG A 54 10.57 -17.26 18.53
C ARG A 54 11.62 -16.21 18.95
N TRP A 55 12.85 -16.62 19.17
CA TRP A 55 13.93 -15.75 19.60
C TRP A 55 14.23 -14.63 18.57
N LEU A 56 13.90 -14.85 17.28
CA LEU A 56 14.03 -13.83 16.23
C LEU A 56 13.03 -12.67 16.37
N GLU A 57 12.04 -12.77 17.27
CA GLU A 57 11.15 -11.65 17.61
C GLU A 57 11.86 -10.56 18.42
N ASN A 58 12.97 -10.86 19.09
CA ASN A 58 13.81 -9.88 19.75
C ASN A 58 14.82 -9.28 18.77
N ALA A 59 14.38 -8.30 17.97
CA ALA A 59 15.22 -7.65 16.97
C ALA A 59 16.51 -6.99 17.55
N ASN A 60 16.49 -6.62 18.84
CA ASN A 60 17.63 -5.99 19.54
C ASN A 60 18.60 -7.01 20.17
N GLY A 61 18.26 -8.30 20.17
CA GLY A 61 19.08 -9.38 20.72
C GLY A 61 20.36 -9.59 19.91
N ASP A 62 21.48 -9.87 20.60
CA ASP A 62 22.77 -10.07 19.95
C ASP A 62 22.74 -11.25 18.96
N ASP A 63 22.04 -12.34 19.34
CA ASP A 63 21.85 -13.51 18.45
C ASP A 63 21.09 -13.13 17.18
N THR A 64 20.06 -12.29 17.27
CA THR A 64 19.29 -11.83 16.12
C THR A 64 20.11 -10.92 15.23
N LYS A 65 20.90 -10.01 15.80
CA LYS A 65 21.80 -9.16 15.03
C LYS A 65 22.86 -9.98 14.28
N ALA A 66 23.47 -10.96 14.95
CA ALA A 66 24.44 -11.86 14.31
C ALA A 66 23.79 -12.68 13.18
N TRP A 67 22.54 -13.12 13.35
CA TRP A 67 21.78 -13.82 12.31
C TRP A 67 21.50 -12.90 11.12
N ILE A 68 21.08 -11.65 11.36
CA ILE A 68 20.84 -10.64 10.31
C ILE A 68 22.12 -10.42 9.47
N GLU A 69 23.27 -10.23 10.13
CA GLU A 69 24.55 -10.03 9.46
C GLU A 69 24.92 -11.23 8.59
N ALA A 70 24.78 -12.45 9.12
CA ALA A 70 25.09 -13.68 8.39
C ALA A 70 24.17 -13.88 7.18
N GLN A 71 22.85 -13.62 7.31
CA GLN A 71 21.89 -13.72 6.22
C GLN A 71 22.15 -12.66 5.14
N ASN A 72 22.39 -11.41 5.53
CA ASN A 72 22.74 -10.35 4.58
C ASN A 72 24.04 -10.64 3.83
N LYS A 73 25.05 -11.17 4.52
CA LYS A 73 26.32 -11.59 3.88
C LYS A 73 26.09 -12.67 2.82
N LEU A 74 25.28 -13.68 3.13
CA LEU A 74 24.93 -14.72 2.17
C LEU A 74 24.20 -14.14 0.96
N THR A 75 23.16 -13.34 1.22
CA THR A 75 22.33 -12.73 0.17
C THR A 75 23.15 -11.81 -0.72
N GLN A 76 23.96 -10.93 -0.13
CA GLN A 76 24.83 -10.03 -0.89
C GLN A 76 25.82 -10.81 -1.74
N GLY A 77 26.51 -11.81 -1.16
CA GLY A 77 27.44 -12.65 -1.91
C GLY A 77 26.79 -13.37 -3.09
N TYR A 78 25.52 -13.82 -2.94
CA TYR A 78 24.78 -14.43 -4.04
C TYR A 78 24.43 -13.39 -5.13
N LEU A 79 23.90 -12.22 -4.75
CA LEU A 79 23.48 -11.18 -5.68
C LEU A 79 24.67 -10.57 -6.46
N GLU A 80 25.82 -10.45 -5.85
CA GLU A 80 27.06 -9.98 -6.50
C GLU A 80 27.55 -10.94 -7.62
N THR A 81 27.18 -12.21 -7.57
CA THR A 81 27.51 -13.16 -8.65
C THR A 81 26.64 -13.01 -9.88
N ILE A 82 25.64 -12.11 -9.89
CA ILE A 82 24.71 -11.94 -11.00
C ILE A 82 25.21 -10.87 -11.97
N PRO A 83 25.70 -11.25 -13.17
CA PRO A 83 26.31 -10.27 -14.08
C PRO A 83 25.37 -9.16 -14.52
N ALA A 84 24.08 -9.48 -14.68
CA ALA A 84 23.06 -8.51 -15.12
C ALA A 84 22.76 -7.40 -14.09
N ARG A 85 23.04 -7.62 -12.79
CA ARG A 85 22.67 -6.71 -11.70
C ARG A 85 23.23 -5.29 -11.91
N ALA A 86 24.48 -5.16 -12.32
CA ALA A 86 25.11 -3.86 -12.54
C ALA A 86 24.44 -3.10 -13.70
N ALA A 87 24.22 -3.76 -14.84
CA ALA A 87 23.53 -3.15 -15.98
C ALA A 87 22.10 -2.74 -15.65
N ILE A 88 21.37 -3.57 -14.88
CA ILE A 88 20.02 -3.25 -14.40
C ILE A 88 20.04 -2.01 -13.49
N ARG A 89 20.94 -1.93 -12.52
CA ARG A 89 21.11 -0.79 -11.63
C ARG A 89 21.39 0.49 -12.43
N ASP A 90 22.30 0.43 -13.39
CA ASP A 90 22.68 1.59 -14.22
C ASP A 90 21.51 2.04 -15.10
N ARG A 91 20.72 1.10 -15.66
CA ARG A 91 19.49 1.43 -16.40
C ARG A 91 18.44 2.05 -15.49
N LEU A 92 18.19 1.46 -14.31
CA LEU A 92 17.28 2.02 -13.31
C LEU A 92 17.68 3.44 -12.92
N THR A 93 18.98 3.70 -12.72
CA THR A 93 19.48 5.04 -12.39
C THR A 93 19.14 6.05 -13.50
N LYS A 94 19.32 5.69 -14.76
CA LYS A 94 18.94 6.53 -15.91
C LYS A 94 17.43 6.75 -15.98
N LEU A 95 16.64 5.69 -15.81
CA LEU A 95 15.18 5.78 -15.83
C LEU A 95 14.62 6.57 -14.65
N TRP A 96 15.28 6.52 -13.48
CA TRP A 96 14.88 7.28 -12.28
C TRP A 96 15.25 8.75 -12.37
N ASN A 97 16.21 9.09 -13.22
CA ASN A 97 16.74 10.45 -13.37
C ASN A 97 15.82 11.32 -14.23
N TYR A 98 14.61 11.60 -13.72
CA TYR A 98 13.68 12.54 -14.33
C TYR A 98 12.99 13.39 -13.26
N GLU A 99 12.59 14.59 -13.65
CA GLU A 99 11.94 15.53 -12.76
C GLU A 99 10.51 15.09 -12.43
N ARG A 100 10.19 15.05 -11.12
CA ARG A 100 8.88 14.65 -10.59
C ARG A 100 8.29 15.76 -9.73
N PHE A 101 6.98 15.95 -9.84
CA PHE A 101 6.22 16.93 -9.08
C PHE A 101 5.05 16.27 -8.35
N SER A 102 4.74 16.75 -7.14
CA SER A 102 3.43 16.49 -6.54
C SER A 102 2.36 17.39 -7.17
N VAL A 103 1.09 17.01 -7.02
CA VAL A 103 -0.03 17.89 -7.35
C VAL A 103 0.05 19.15 -6.50
N PRO A 104 0.04 20.37 -7.09
CA PRO A 104 0.00 21.60 -6.32
C PRO A 104 -1.30 21.72 -5.53
N PHE A 105 -1.22 22.24 -4.31
CA PHE A 105 -2.40 22.64 -3.54
C PHE A 105 -2.24 24.10 -3.11
N LYS A 106 -3.37 24.75 -2.77
CA LYS A 106 -3.42 26.16 -2.42
C LYS A 106 -3.88 26.35 -0.98
N GLU A 107 -3.15 27.15 -0.21
CA GLU A 107 -3.50 27.56 1.13
C GLU A 107 -2.92 28.96 1.44
N GLY A 108 -3.64 29.78 2.20
CA GLY A 108 -3.18 31.10 2.59
C GLY A 108 -2.75 32.01 1.42
N GLY A 109 -3.41 31.88 0.26
CA GLY A 109 -3.10 32.65 -0.94
C GLY A 109 -1.82 32.23 -1.67
N ARG A 110 -1.26 31.07 -1.36
CA ARG A 110 -0.04 30.50 -1.97
C ARG A 110 -0.29 29.07 -2.47
N TYR A 111 0.53 28.65 -3.43
CA TYR A 111 0.59 27.25 -3.85
C TYR A 111 1.81 26.57 -3.23
N PHE A 112 1.65 25.28 -2.94
CA PHE A 112 2.68 24.41 -2.37
C PHE A 112 2.78 23.15 -3.21
N TYR A 113 4.00 22.67 -3.45
CA TYR A 113 4.25 21.43 -4.15
C TYR A 113 5.65 20.90 -3.84
N SER A 114 5.83 19.59 -3.97
CA SER A 114 7.13 18.95 -3.90
C SER A 114 7.69 18.74 -5.29
N ARG A 115 9.01 18.83 -5.42
CA ARG A 115 9.78 18.54 -6.63
C ARG A 115 10.98 17.68 -6.29
N ASN A 116 11.22 16.65 -7.09
CA ASN A 116 12.47 15.90 -7.10
C ASN A 116 13.10 16.09 -8.48
N ASP A 117 14.34 16.51 -8.54
CA ASP A 117 15.04 16.81 -9.82
C ASP A 117 15.50 15.56 -10.59
N GLY A 118 15.34 14.37 -9.97
CA GLY A 118 15.66 13.08 -10.57
C GLY A 118 16.21 12.10 -9.53
N LEU A 119 17.44 12.30 -9.10
CA LEU A 119 18.16 11.37 -8.22
C LEU A 119 18.29 11.84 -6.76
N GLN A 120 17.70 12.97 -6.39
CA GLN A 120 17.62 13.36 -4.99
C GLN A 120 16.96 12.24 -4.16
N ASN A 121 17.51 11.93 -2.99
CA ASN A 121 16.97 10.89 -2.12
C ASN A 121 15.56 11.22 -1.64
N GLN A 122 15.27 12.50 -1.37
CA GLN A 122 13.97 13.01 -0.94
C GLN A 122 13.52 14.15 -1.85
N ALA A 123 12.21 14.30 -2.03
CA ALA A 123 11.64 15.44 -2.75
C ALA A 123 11.72 16.71 -1.89
N VAL A 124 11.96 17.84 -2.56
CA VAL A 124 12.12 19.16 -1.95
C VAL A 124 10.79 19.91 -1.99
N LEU A 125 10.42 20.58 -0.91
CA LEU A 125 9.17 21.33 -0.78
C LEU A 125 9.38 22.80 -1.18
N TYR A 126 8.47 23.28 -2.04
CA TYR A 126 8.47 24.67 -2.57
C TYR A 126 7.13 25.37 -2.36
N THR A 127 7.16 26.71 -2.41
CA THR A 127 5.96 27.56 -2.47
C THR A 127 6.10 28.65 -3.53
N VAL A 128 4.96 29.05 -4.10
CA VAL A 128 4.83 30.19 -5.01
C VAL A 128 3.57 31.00 -4.69
N LYS A 129 3.55 32.32 -4.96
CA LYS A 129 2.35 33.14 -4.83
C LYS A 129 1.41 32.92 -6.01
N HIS A 130 1.94 32.91 -7.22
CA HIS A 130 1.22 32.53 -8.42
C HIS A 130 1.83 31.27 -9.01
N ILE A 131 1.01 30.43 -9.63
CA ILE A 131 1.42 29.08 -10.06
C ILE A 131 2.61 29.07 -11.07
N ASN A 132 2.86 30.17 -11.73
CA ASN A 132 3.96 30.31 -12.70
C ASN A 132 5.14 31.16 -12.18
N ASP A 133 5.10 31.58 -10.90
CA ASP A 133 6.22 32.32 -10.29
C ASP A 133 7.44 31.42 -10.10
N GLU A 134 8.60 32.05 -9.92
CA GLU A 134 9.82 31.34 -9.51
C GLU A 134 9.62 30.67 -8.12
N PRO A 135 9.94 29.37 -8.00
CA PRO A 135 9.70 28.62 -6.78
C PRO A 135 10.65 29.06 -5.65
N ARG A 136 10.07 29.30 -4.50
CA ARG A 136 10.83 29.52 -3.27
C ARG A 136 10.93 28.23 -2.47
N LEU A 137 12.15 27.81 -2.14
CA LEU A 137 12.45 26.67 -1.28
C LEU A 137 11.86 26.88 0.12
N LEU A 138 11.11 25.89 0.62
CA LEU A 138 10.63 25.85 2.00
C LEU A 138 11.38 24.83 2.84
N LEU A 139 11.59 23.62 2.32
CA LEU A 139 12.33 22.57 3.01
C LEU A 139 13.02 21.67 1.98
N ASP A 140 14.31 21.44 2.20
CA ASP A 140 15.06 20.38 1.55
C ASP A 140 15.34 19.25 2.56
N PRO A 141 14.56 18.14 2.54
CA PRO A 141 14.77 17.04 3.47
C PRO A 141 16.13 16.35 3.34
N ASN A 142 16.79 16.48 2.17
CA ASN A 142 18.15 15.93 1.95
C ASN A 142 19.20 16.57 2.84
N THR A 143 18.91 17.75 3.44
CA THR A 143 19.78 18.44 4.39
C THR A 143 19.57 17.99 5.84
N LEU A 144 18.51 17.23 6.14
CA LEU A 144 18.17 16.79 7.50
C LEU A 144 19.01 15.57 7.94
N ALA A 145 19.42 14.73 7.00
CA ALA A 145 20.31 13.61 7.24
C ALA A 145 21.17 13.36 5.98
N ALA A 146 22.48 13.19 6.16
CA ALA A 146 23.42 13.04 5.04
C ALA A 146 23.15 11.79 4.19
N ASP A 147 22.58 10.74 4.80
CA ASP A 147 22.20 9.49 4.12
C ASP A 147 20.76 9.52 3.55
N GLY A 148 20.05 10.65 3.65
CA GLY A 148 18.70 10.84 3.15
C GLY A 148 17.62 10.03 3.89
N THR A 149 17.92 9.49 5.07
CA THR A 149 17.00 8.63 5.84
C THR A 149 15.93 9.38 6.63
N VAL A 150 15.99 10.72 6.69
CA VAL A 150 14.91 11.55 7.23
C VAL A 150 14.06 12.08 6.09
N ALA A 151 12.79 11.74 6.10
CA ALA A 151 11.82 12.10 5.07
C ALA A 151 10.73 13.03 5.61
N LEU A 152 10.17 13.85 4.71
CA LEU A 152 8.94 14.59 4.98
C LEU A 152 7.75 13.63 4.89
N ALA A 153 7.09 13.38 6.03
CA ALA A 153 5.94 12.47 6.14
C ALA A 153 4.59 13.19 5.98
N GLY A 154 4.56 14.51 6.17
CA GLY A 154 3.35 15.31 6.01
C GLY A 154 3.63 16.80 6.19
N ILE A 155 2.65 17.60 5.75
CA ILE A 155 2.67 19.06 5.93
C ILE A 155 1.28 19.55 6.31
N ALA A 156 1.22 20.65 7.04
CA ALA A 156 0.00 21.37 7.37
C ALA A 156 0.26 22.88 7.33
N VAL A 157 -0.38 23.59 6.40
CA VAL A 157 -0.22 25.04 6.26
C VAL A 157 -1.32 25.73 7.06
N SER A 158 -0.98 26.79 7.82
CA SER A 158 -1.97 27.59 8.54
C SER A 158 -2.89 28.34 7.56
N PRO A 159 -4.17 28.59 7.90
CA PRO A 159 -5.17 29.17 6.99
C PRO A 159 -4.75 30.51 6.38
N GLU A 160 -3.99 31.34 7.10
CA GLU A 160 -3.46 32.61 6.60
C GLU A 160 -2.12 32.48 5.83
N GLY A 161 -1.57 31.25 5.71
CA GLY A 161 -0.29 31.00 5.01
C GLY A 161 0.94 31.55 5.73
N LYS A 162 0.89 31.74 7.05
CA LYS A 162 2.00 32.22 7.87
C LYS A 162 2.91 31.09 8.35
N TYR A 163 2.32 30.01 8.83
CA TYR A 163 3.01 28.86 9.40
C TYR A 163 2.88 27.61 8.58
N LEU A 164 3.92 26.81 8.60
CA LEU A 164 4.00 25.49 7.97
C LEU A 164 4.37 24.46 9.03
N GLY A 165 3.42 23.61 9.39
CA GLY A 165 3.70 22.38 10.12
C GLY A 165 4.45 21.39 9.20
N LEU A 166 5.55 20.86 9.68
CA LEU A 166 6.44 19.92 9.01
C LEU A 166 6.47 18.61 9.81
N CYS A 167 5.89 17.56 9.27
CA CYS A 167 5.96 16.21 9.84
C CYS A 167 7.12 15.44 9.24
N THR A 168 8.03 14.95 10.07
CA THR A 168 9.21 14.19 9.62
C THR A 168 9.21 12.79 10.22
N ALA A 169 9.69 11.82 9.43
CA ALA A 169 9.93 10.44 9.84
C ALA A 169 11.40 10.09 9.65
N ALA A 170 11.99 9.39 10.61
CA ALA A 170 13.37 8.93 10.55
C ALA A 170 13.42 7.43 10.24
N SER A 171 14.32 7.03 9.34
CA SER A 171 14.56 5.63 8.96
C SER A 171 13.31 4.85 8.54
N GLY A 172 12.30 5.54 8.02
CA GLY A 172 11.05 4.93 7.55
C GLY A 172 10.15 4.36 8.66
N SER A 173 10.42 4.64 9.93
CA SER A 173 9.52 4.33 11.05
C SER A 173 8.20 5.08 10.94
N ASP A 174 7.13 4.52 11.46
CA ASP A 174 5.82 5.19 11.57
C ASP A 174 5.78 6.23 12.70
N TRP A 175 6.79 6.28 13.56
CA TRP A 175 6.94 7.36 14.54
C TRP A 175 7.38 8.65 13.87
N ASN A 176 6.58 9.70 14.04
CA ASN A 176 6.76 11.01 13.42
C ASN A 176 6.96 12.11 14.47
N GLU A 177 7.55 13.21 14.01
CA GLU A 177 7.71 14.43 14.77
C GLU A 177 7.17 15.62 13.99
N TRP A 178 6.49 16.55 14.67
CA TRP A 178 6.05 17.81 14.08
C TRP A 178 6.96 18.95 14.53
N LYS A 179 7.36 19.79 13.58
CA LYS A 179 7.98 21.09 13.78
C LYS A 179 7.19 22.14 13.05
N VAL A 180 7.33 23.39 13.44
CA VAL A 180 6.66 24.50 12.76
C VAL A 180 7.68 25.48 12.22
N ARG A 181 7.47 25.92 10.98
CA ARG A 181 8.29 26.89 10.27
C ARG A 181 7.47 28.12 9.94
N ASP A 182 8.01 29.31 10.20
CA ASP A 182 7.49 30.55 9.67
C ASP A 182 7.78 30.61 8.16
N ILE A 183 6.73 30.71 7.35
CA ILE A 183 6.85 30.60 5.87
C ILE A 183 7.63 31.77 5.32
N GLU A 184 7.47 33.01 5.85
CA GLU A 184 8.11 34.17 5.27
C GLU A 184 9.59 34.23 5.59
N SER A 185 9.99 34.01 6.84
CA SER A 185 11.40 34.02 7.25
C SER A 185 12.14 32.71 6.91
N GLY A 186 11.41 31.60 6.69
CA GLY A 186 12.00 30.28 6.49
C GLY A 186 12.63 29.67 7.75
N LYS A 187 12.40 30.26 8.93
CA LYS A 187 12.97 29.80 10.20
C LYS A 187 11.99 28.93 10.97
N ASP A 188 12.51 27.90 11.61
CA ASP A 188 11.73 27.06 12.51
C ASP A 188 11.44 27.85 13.82
N THR A 189 10.24 27.65 14.34
CA THR A 189 9.82 28.12 15.67
C THR A 189 10.38 27.17 16.75
N ALA A 190 10.02 27.41 18.01
CA ALA A 190 10.40 26.52 19.11
C ALA A 190 9.50 25.27 19.22
N ASP A 191 8.41 25.23 18.42
CA ASP A 191 7.43 24.17 18.50
C ASP A 191 7.99 22.84 17.95
N HIS A 192 8.01 21.81 18.82
CA HIS A 192 8.50 20.47 18.50
C HIS A 192 7.67 19.43 19.23
N LEU A 193 6.96 18.59 18.46
CA LEU A 193 6.03 17.59 18.97
C LEU A 193 6.49 16.19 18.59
N GLN A 194 6.44 15.27 19.54
CA GLN A 194 6.92 13.89 19.40
C GLN A 194 5.80 12.88 19.67
N TRP A 195 6.10 11.61 19.46
CA TRP A 195 5.23 10.46 19.74
C TRP A 195 3.95 10.46 18.89
N VAL A 196 4.07 11.03 17.70
CA VAL A 196 3.00 11.08 16.72
C VAL A 196 3.07 9.82 15.83
N LYS A 197 1.93 9.18 15.65
CA LYS A 197 1.78 8.03 14.74
C LYS A 197 0.36 8.02 14.20
N PHE A 198 0.21 7.87 12.87
CA PHE A 198 -1.08 7.87 12.19
C PHE A 198 -1.94 9.13 12.45
N SER A 199 -1.32 10.29 12.45
CA SER A 199 -1.99 11.57 12.67
C SER A 199 -1.47 12.65 11.74
N GLY A 200 -2.39 13.37 11.11
CA GLY A 200 -2.15 14.69 10.53
C GLY A 200 -2.20 15.80 11.58
N ALA A 201 -2.06 17.05 11.13
CA ALA A 201 -2.30 18.25 11.92
C ALA A 201 -3.35 19.12 11.23
N SER A 202 -4.29 19.68 12.00
CA SER A 202 -5.35 20.58 11.50
C SER A 202 -5.33 21.88 12.28
N TRP A 203 -5.03 22.99 11.60
CA TRP A 203 -4.89 24.30 12.19
C TRP A 203 -6.25 24.86 12.66
N ALA A 204 -6.24 25.54 13.80
CA ALA A 204 -7.29 26.46 14.17
C ALA A 204 -7.36 27.61 13.14
N HIS A 205 -8.58 28.11 12.85
CA HIS A 205 -8.76 29.10 11.79
C HIS A 205 -8.01 30.42 12.04
N ASP A 206 -7.76 30.78 13.32
CA ASP A 206 -6.99 31.95 13.75
C ASP A 206 -5.49 31.68 13.79
N SER A 207 -5.01 30.52 13.36
CA SER A 207 -3.60 30.11 13.38
C SER A 207 -2.95 30.11 14.78
N SER A 208 -3.75 30.14 15.87
CA SER A 208 -3.24 30.14 17.24
C SER A 208 -2.61 28.79 17.67
N GLY A 209 -2.86 27.72 16.92
CA GLY A 209 -2.39 26.38 17.17
C GLY A 209 -3.04 25.38 16.22
N PHE A 210 -2.83 24.10 16.48
CA PHE A 210 -3.39 23.03 15.67
C PHE A 210 -3.75 21.77 16.48
N PHE A 211 -4.71 21.02 15.98
CA PHE A 211 -5.14 19.73 16.51
C PHE A 211 -4.30 18.63 15.91
N TYR A 212 -3.86 17.67 16.75
CA TYR A 212 -3.12 16.50 16.33
C TYR A 212 -3.31 15.35 17.32
N SER A 213 -3.06 14.12 16.91
CA SER A 213 -3.15 12.97 17.80
C SER A 213 -1.78 12.35 18.04
N ARG A 214 -1.58 11.87 19.26
CA ARG A 214 -0.34 11.19 19.68
C ARG A 214 -0.60 10.09 20.69
N TYR A 215 0.39 9.27 20.86
CA TYR A 215 0.46 8.28 21.96
C TYR A 215 1.27 8.84 23.13
N ASP A 216 1.21 8.17 24.26
CA ASP A 216 2.15 8.41 25.34
C ASP A 216 3.57 8.00 24.91
N ALA A 217 4.61 8.61 25.52
CA ALA A 217 5.99 8.33 25.18
C ALA A 217 6.30 6.82 25.32
N PRO A 218 6.73 6.14 24.26
CA PRO A 218 7.09 4.72 24.33
C PRO A 218 8.42 4.55 25.09
N LYS A 219 8.69 3.32 25.52
CA LYS A 219 10.02 2.96 26.02
C LYS A 219 10.98 2.89 24.84
N GLU A 220 12.12 3.61 24.93
CA GLU A 220 13.08 3.69 23.83
C GLU A 220 13.58 2.32 23.36
N ALA A 221 13.83 1.38 24.28
CA ALA A 221 14.34 0.05 23.97
C ALA A 221 13.34 -0.83 23.19
N THR A 222 12.04 -0.54 23.25
CA THR A 222 10.99 -1.39 22.68
C THR A 222 10.02 -0.64 21.76
N LYS A 223 10.28 0.63 21.47
CA LYS A 223 9.37 1.51 20.70
C LYS A 223 8.98 0.97 19.32
N LEU A 224 9.83 0.16 18.68
CA LEU A 224 9.57 -0.45 17.37
C LEU A 224 8.86 -1.81 17.45
N ALA A 225 8.55 -2.30 18.65
CA ALA A 225 7.91 -3.60 18.87
C ALA A 225 6.68 -3.54 19.78
N ASP A 226 6.67 -2.63 20.77
CA ASP A 226 5.58 -2.50 21.72
C ASP A 226 4.26 -2.12 21.04
N VAL A 227 3.17 -2.68 21.55
CA VAL A 227 1.81 -2.45 21.05
C VAL A 227 1.40 -1.00 21.28
N ASN A 228 0.82 -0.37 20.25
CA ASN A 228 0.38 1.03 20.30
C ASN A 228 -1.12 1.10 20.62
N TYR A 229 -1.47 1.47 21.85
CA TYR A 229 -2.84 1.68 22.33
C TYR A 229 -3.02 3.07 22.90
N PHE A 230 -4.29 3.49 23.11
CA PHE A 230 -4.68 4.72 23.79
C PHE A 230 -4.18 5.99 23.09
N GLN A 231 -4.37 6.10 21.79
CA GLN A 231 -4.16 7.36 21.09
C GLN A 231 -5.06 8.45 21.68
N LYS A 232 -4.58 9.69 21.72
CA LYS A 232 -5.28 10.85 22.29
C LYS A 232 -5.21 12.03 21.35
N LEU A 233 -6.29 12.81 21.26
CA LEU A 233 -6.36 14.06 20.48
C LEU A 233 -6.01 15.23 21.34
N TYR A 234 -5.04 16.03 20.91
CA TYR A 234 -4.57 17.24 21.60
C TYR A 234 -4.72 18.49 20.74
N PHE A 235 -4.72 19.63 21.39
CA PHE A 235 -4.52 20.94 20.78
C PHE A 235 -3.17 21.50 21.24
N HIS A 236 -2.27 21.74 20.30
CA HIS A 236 -0.99 22.41 20.52
C HIS A 236 -1.15 23.90 20.29
N LYS A 237 -0.86 24.73 21.27
CA LYS A 237 -0.84 26.18 21.14
C LYS A 237 0.55 26.63 20.68
N MET A 238 0.60 27.44 19.64
CA MET A 238 1.85 27.97 19.10
C MET A 238 2.70 28.66 20.16
N GLY A 239 4.02 28.33 20.14
CA GLY A 239 5.02 28.92 21.04
C GLY A 239 5.02 28.37 22.47
N THR A 240 4.30 27.28 22.73
CA THR A 240 4.32 26.60 24.04
C THR A 240 5.02 25.22 23.92
N PRO A 241 5.60 24.70 25.01
CA PRO A 241 6.13 23.35 25.00
C PRO A 241 5.02 22.30 24.89
N GLN A 242 5.33 21.14 24.31
CA GLN A 242 4.35 20.02 24.14
C GLN A 242 3.73 19.56 25.47
N SER A 243 4.41 19.74 26.61
CA SER A 243 3.87 19.43 27.94
C SER A 243 2.62 20.23 28.30
N ASP A 244 2.44 21.39 27.67
CA ASP A 244 1.34 22.32 27.92
C ASP A 244 0.16 22.10 26.97
N ASP A 245 0.26 21.07 26.10
CA ASP A 245 -0.80 20.73 25.15
C ASP A 245 -2.09 20.36 25.86
N VAL A 246 -3.19 20.89 25.34
CA VAL A 246 -4.52 20.67 25.89
C VAL A 246 -5.09 19.35 25.35
N LEU A 247 -5.42 18.42 26.24
CA LEU A 247 -6.17 17.22 25.87
C LEU A 247 -7.57 17.63 25.41
N VAL A 248 -7.91 17.30 24.16
CA VAL A 248 -9.21 17.64 23.54
C VAL A 248 -10.18 16.48 23.66
N TYR A 249 -9.71 15.27 23.40
CA TYR A 249 -10.52 14.07 23.47
C TYR A 249 -9.69 12.81 23.68
N ASP A 250 -10.15 11.93 24.55
CA ASP A 250 -9.64 10.58 24.73
C ASP A 250 -10.76 9.61 25.14
N ARG A 251 -10.46 8.32 25.11
CA ARG A 251 -11.37 7.24 25.56
C ARG A 251 -10.52 6.17 26.25
N PRO A 252 -10.25 6.36 27.55
CA PRO A 252 -9.45 5.41 28.34
C PRO A 252 -10.10 4.03 28.50
N ASP A 253 -11.40 3.93 28.22
CA ASP A 253 -12.16 2.67 28.16
C ASP A 253 -12.06 1.97 26.78
N GLN A 254 -11.48 2.62 25.76
CA GLN A 254 -11.40 2.16 24.37
C GLN A 254 -9.97 2.24 23.84
N LYS A 255 -9.14 1.29 24.28
CA LYS A 255 -7.69 1.29 23.98
C LYS A 255 -7.32 1.28 22.49
N GLU A 256 -8.24 0.79 21.63
CA GLU A 256 -8.05 0.59 20.19
C GLU A 256 -8.60 1.76 19.34
N TRP A 257 -9.22 2.77 19.97
CA TRP A 257 -9.71 3.89 19.20
C TRP A 257 -8.61 4.85 18.82
N GLY A 258 -8.64 5.29 17.53
CA GLY A 258 -7.79 6.34 16.99
C GLY A 258 -8.61 7.57 16.64
N PHE A 259 -8.01 8.76 16.72
CA PHE A 259 -8.70 10.03 16.55
C PHE A 259 -8.02 10.87 15.47
N ALA A 260 -8.82 11.38 14.52
CA ALA A 260 -8.37 12.37 13.53
C ALA A 260 -9.23 13.62 13.64
N GLY A 261 -8.63 14.73 14.09
CA GLY A 261 -9.29 16.03 14.18
C GLY A 261 -9.13 16.81 12.87
N HIS A 262 -10.23 17.38 12.37
CA HIS A 262 -10.27 18.26 11.20
C HIS A 262 -11.09 19.51 11.51
N VAL A 263 -10.50 20.69 11.38
CA VAL A 263 -11.20 21.98 11.49
C VAL A 263 -11.84 22.30 10.13
N THR A 264 -13.13 22.59 10.13
CA THR A 264 -13.85 22.95 8.90
C THR A 264 -13.28 24.22 8.26
N ASP A 265 -13.40 24.36 6.93
CA ASP A 265 -12.85 25.50 6.19
C ASP A 265 -13.42 26.85 6.67
N ASP A 266 -14.67 26.87 7.18
CA ASP A 266 -15.28 28.05 7.80
C ASP A 266 -14.83 28.30 9.25
N GLY A 267 -13.98 27.45 9.81
CA GLY A 267 -13.44 27.54 11.17
C GLY A 267 -14.41 27.30 12.30
N LYS A 268 -15.66 26.87 12.01
CA LYS A 268 -16.72 26.78 13.02
C LYS A 268 -16.71 25.47 13.79
N TYR A 269 -16.28 24.40 13.18
CA TYR A 269 -16.37 23.08 13.79
C TYR A 269 -15.01 22.35 13.76
N LEU A 270 -14.76 21.60 14.82
CA LEU A 270 -13.78 20.52 14.83
C LEU A 270 -14.55 19.21 14.60
N ILE A 271 -14.30 18.56 13.47
CA ILE A 271 -14.81 17.23 13.17
C ILE A 271 -13.78 16.22 13.70
N VAL A 272 -14.23 15.20 14.42
CA VAL A 272 -13.37 14.12 14.93
C VAL A 272 -13.84 12.80 14.33
N SER A 273 -13.08 12.28 13.41
CA SER A 273 -13.24 10.91 12.93
C SER A 273 -12.61 9.94 13.91
N ILE A 274 -13.36 8.93 14.34
CA ILE A 274 -12.93 7.93 15.30
C ILE A 274 -12.87 6.58 14.62
N SER A 275 -11.66 6.06 14.47
CA SER A 275 -11.35 4.77 13.86
C SER A 275 -11.10 3.70 14.92
N GLN A 276 -11.18 2.44 14.51
CA GLN A 276 -10.76 1.28 15.30
C GLN A 276 -9.90 0.36 14.42
N GLY A 277 -8.59 0.46 14.58
CA GLY A 277 -7.64 -0.23 13.71
C GLY A 277 -7.86 0.13 12.24
N THR A 278 -7.91 -0.88 11.38
CA THR A 278 -8.15 -0.74 9.93
C THR A 278 -9.59 -1.06 9.51
N GLU A 279 -10.51 -1.11 10.46
CA GLU A 279 -11.94 -1.27 10.15
C GLU A 279 -12.41 -0.10 9.27
N GLN A 280 -13.19 -0.41 8.22
CA GLN A 280 -13.69 0.61 7.29
C GLN A 280 -14.79 1.48 7.91
N LYS A 281 -15.50 0.93 8.90
CA LYS A 281 -16.48 1.69 9.66
C LYS A 281 -15.79 2.66 10.60
N ASN A 282 -16.43 3.80 10.84
CA ASN A 282 -15.95 4.80 11.79
C ASN A 282 -17.11 5.46 12.53
N ARG A 283 -16.75 6.25 13.53
CA ARG A 283 -17.67 7.19 14.20
C ARG A 283 -17.26 8.60 13.85
N VAL A 284 -18.20 9.52 13.90
CA VAL A 284 -17.93 10.94 13.70
C VAL A 284 -18.54 11.74 14.84
N TYR A 285 -17.67 12.49 15.51
CA TYR A 285 -18.06 13.45 16.54
C TYR A 285 -17.69 14.84 16.04
N TYR A 286 -18.27 15.87 16.66
CA TYR A 286 -17.91 17.25 16.34
C TYR A 286 -17.97 18.15 17.58
N LYS A 287 -17.25 19.27 17.51
CA LYS A 287 -17.25 20.32 18.52
C LYS A 287 -17.47 21.67 17.82
N ASP A 288 -18.42 22.46 18.33
CA ASP A 288 -18.66 23.83 17.87
C ASP A 288 -17.58 24.76 18.45
N LEU A 289 -16.62 25.17 17.61
CA LEU A 289 -15.49 26.03 18.01
C LEU A 289 -15.93 27.51 18.23
N GLY A 290 -17.06 27.90 17.71
CA GLY A 290 -17.64 29.24 17.95
C GLY A 290 -18.25 29.43 19.34
N LYS A 291 -18.43 28.36 20.11
CA LYS A 291 -18.98 28.38 21.46
C LYS A 291 -17.89 28.06 22.47
N LYS A 292 -17.66 28.98 23.39
CA LYS A 292 -16.77 28.75 24.53
C LYS A 292 -17.26 27.53 25.32
N ASP A 293 -16.37 26.66 25.69
CA ASP A 293 -16.63 25.45 26.49
C ASP A 293 -17.62 24.43 25.88
N ALA A 294 -17.82 24.47 24.53
CA ALA A 294 -18.64 23.47 23.87
C ALA A 294 -18.10 22.06 24.12
N ALA A 295 -18.98 21.14 24.51
CA ALA A 295 -18.62 19.72 24.64
C ALA A 295 -18.49 19.07 23.27
N MET A 296 -17.68 17.99 23.18
CA MET A 296 -17.68 17.08 22.04
C MET A 296 -19.05 16.40 21.92
N GLN A 297 -19.64 16.46 20.73
CA GLN A 297 -20.97 15.90 20.44
C GLN A 297 -20.84 14.68 19.51
N PRO A 298 -21.45 13.54 19.85
CA PRO A 298 -21.59 12.45 18.88
C PRO A 298 -22.58 12.87 17.78
N LEU A 299 -22.19 12.63 16.52
CA LEU A 299 -23.06 12.79 15.36
C LEU A 299 -23.42 11.42 14.76
N LEU A 300 -22.44 10.56 14.58
CA LEU A 300 -22.53 9.22 14.01
C LEU A 300 -21.76 8.27 14.93
N ASP A 301 -22.45 7.54 15.81
CA ASP A 301 -21.83 6.73 16.87
C ASP A 301 -22.12 5.22 16.75
N ASP A 302 -22.99 4.81 15.82
CA ASP A 302 -23.45 3.41 15.70
C ASP A 302 -22.37 2.45 15.17
N PHE A 303 -21.27 2.96 14.61
CA PHE A 303 -20.19 2.17 14.02
C PHE A 303 -20.69 1.16 12.97
N ASP A 304 -21.59 1.57 12.12
CA ASP A 304 -22.34 0.73 11.18
C ASP A 304 -21.90 0.87 9.72
N ALA A 305 -21.21 1.97 9.37
CA ALA A 305 -20.74 2.28 8.04
C ALA A 305 -19.48 3.17 8.06
N SER A 306 -18.89 3.43 6.90
CA SER A 306 -17.90 4.49 6.72
C SER A 306 -18.62 5.83 6.50
N TYR A 307 -18.06 6.88 7.08
CA TYR A 307 -18.52 8.25 6.97
C TYR A 307 -17.31 9.18 6.85
N ASP A 308 -16.94 9.54 5.63
CA ASP A 308 -15.82 10.43 5.37
C ASP A 308 -16.37 11.86 5.18
N PHE A 309 -16.04 12.75 6.12
CA PHE A 309 -16.44 14.16 6.05
C PHE A 309 -15.81 14.82 4.83
N ILE A 310 -16.64 15.52 4.03
CA ILE A 310 -16.20 16.20 2.82
C ILE A 310 -16.09 17.71 3.07
N ASP A 311 -17.19 18.32 3.55
CA ASP A 311 -17.33 19.76 3.70
C ASP A 311 -18.62 20.09 4.47
N ASN A 312 -18.83 21.36 4.81
CA ASN A 312 -20.06 21.81 5.45
C ASN A 312 -20.66 23.08 4.82
N ASP A 313 -21.97 23.25 5.03
CA ASP A 313 -22.68 24.49 4.79
C ASP A 313 -23.34 24.91 6.10
N GLY A 314 -22.59 25.67 6.91
CA GLY A 314 -22.96 25.92 8.29
C GLY A 314 -23.19 24.63 9.06
N PRO A 315 -24.38 24.37 9.63
CA PRO A 315 -24.65 23.15 10.39
C PRO A 315 -24.96 21.90 9.53
N VAL A 316 -24.94 22.00 8.21
CA VAL A 316 -25.18 20.88 7.30
C VAL A 316 -23.85 20.31 6.85
N PHE A 317 -23.56 19.07 7.23
CA PHE A 317 -22.31 18.36 6.94
C PHE A 317 -22.53 17.37 5.80
N TYR A 318 -21.60 17.35 4.83
CA TYR A 318 -21.59 16.42 3.69
C TYR A 318 -20.61 15.27 3.95
N PHE A 319 -21.06 14.05 3.65
CA PHE A 319 -20.25 12.85 3.82
C PHE A 319 -20.26 11.98 2.57
N ASN A 320 -19.12 11.37 2.25
CA ASN A 320 -19.07 10.15 1.48
C ASN A 320 -19.34 8.99 2.44
N SER A 321 -20.30 8.11 2.12
CA SER A 321 -20.68 7.02 3.01
C SER A 321 -21.09 5.78 2.23
N ASN A 322 -20.77 4.61 2.78
CA ASN A 322 -21.26 3.33 2.30
C ASN A 322 -22.49 2.81 3.07
N LYS A 323 -23.16 3.68 3.85
CA LYS A 323 -24.40 3.36 4.55
C LYS A 323 -25.51 3.08 3.54
N ASP A 324 -26.01 1.85 3.53
CA ASP A 324 -27.03 1.37 2.58
C ASP A 324 -26.64 1.58 1.08
N ALA A 325 -25.34 1.80 0.81
CA ALA A 325 -24.76 2.06 -0.50
C ALA A 325 -23.34 1.43 -0.58
N PRO A 326 -23.21 0.11 -0.76
CA PRO A 326 -21.93 -0.60 -0.68
C PRO A 326 -20.82 -0.08 -1.59
N LYS A 327 -21.17 0.66 -2.65
CA LYS A 327 -20.22 1.31 -3.57
C LYS A 327 -20.05 2.81 -3.30
N GLY A 328 -20.67 3.33 -2.25
CA GLY A 328 -20.56 4.72 -1.82
C GLY A 328 -21.65 5.63 -2.39
N SER A 329 -22.01 6.63 -1.61
CA SER A 329 -22.98 7.69 -1.92
C SER A 329 -22.60 8.99 -1.21
N ILE A 330 -23.16 10.12 -1.64
CA ILE A 330 -23.01 11.40 -0.94
C ILE A 330 -24.29 11.71 -0.18
N ILE A 331 -24.16 11.92 1.12
CA ILE A 331 -25.26 12.29 2.01
C ILE A 331 -24.98 13.64 2.69
N ALA A 332 -26.03 14.32 3.10
CA ALA A 332 -25.95 15.54 3.91
C ALA A 332 -26.76 15.38 5.19
N ILE A 333 -26.14 15.77 6.32
CA ILE A 333 -26.71 15.67 7.67
C ILE A 333 -26.75 17.06 8.29
N ASP A 334 -27.96 17.52 8.66
CA ASP A 334 -28.12 18.74 9.44
C ASP A 334 -27.90 18.40 10.92
N THR A 335 -26.87 18.95 11.54
CA THR A 335 -26.54 18.71 12.96
C THR A 335 -27.64 19.13 13.93
N ARG A 336 -28.60 19.99 13.50
CA ARG A 336 -29.79 20.39 14.28
C ARG A 336 -30.89 19.34 14.23
N GLN A 337 -30.85 18.42 13.26
CA GLN A 337 -31.80 17.32 13.06
C GLN A 337 -31.01 16.07 12.60
N PRO A 338 -30.18 15.50 13.48
CA PRO A 338 -29.19 14.47 13.09
C PRO A 338 -29.77 13.07 12.85
N GLN A 339 -31.10 12.90 13.12
CA GLN A 339 -31.76 11.60 12.98
C GLN A 339 -31.67 11.08 11.53
N ALA A 340 -31.37 9.81 11.34
CA ALA A 340 -31.17 9.20 10.02
C ALA A 340 -32.34 9.43 9.05
N ALA A 341 -33.58 9.46 9.54
CA ALA A 341 -34.78 9.76 8.73
C ALA A 341 -34.81 11.20 8.16
N LYS A 342 -33.92 12.09 8.61
CA LYS A 342 -33.78 13.47 8.14
C LYS A 342 -32.58 13.68 7.21
N TRP A 343 -31.72 12.67 7.05
CA TRP A 343 -30.59 12.77 6.13
C TRP A 343 -31.05 12.95 4.69
N LYS A 344 -30.28 13.71 3.94
CA LYS A 344 -30.55 13.94 2.52
C LYS A 344 -29.58 13.17 1.67
N MET A 345 -30.09 12.33 0.77
CA MET A 345 -29.30 11.75 -0.31
C MET A 345 -28.99 12.84 -1.32
N ILE A 346 -27.71 13.14 -1.52
CA ILE A 346 -27.24 14.14 -2.48
C ILE A 346 -26.86 13.48 -3.80
N VAL A 347 -25.97 12.49 -3.76
CA VAL A 347 -25.63 11.68 -4.95
C VAL A 347 -25.81 10.20 -4.56
N PRO A 348 -26.75 9.49 -5.18
CA PRO A 348 -27.01 8.09 -4.89
C PRO A 348 -25.86 7.20 -5.37
N GLU A 349 -25.83 5.97 -4.89
CA GLU A 349 -24.91 4.93 -5.35
C GLU A 349 -24.97 4.77 -6.88
N ALA A 350 -23.80 4.62 -7.49
CA ALA A 350 -23.63 4.36 -8.93
C ALA A 350 -23.22 2.90 -9.21
N GLU A 351 -23.14 2.54 -10.48
CA GLU A 351 -22.53 1.24 -10.87
C GLU A 351 -21.04 1.18 -10.53
N GLU A 352 -20.35 2.31 -10.66
CA GLU A 352 -18.95 2.49 -10.32
C GLU A 352 -18.79 2.70 -8.81
N THR A 353 -17.61 2.35 -8.29
CA THR A 353 -17.30 2.51 -6.86
C THR A 353 -16.76 3.91 -6.57
N LEU A 354 -17.41 4.65 -5.69
CA LEU A 354 -16.96 5.96 -5.23
C LEU A 354 -15.75 5.81 -4.31
N GLN A 355 -14.64 6.40 -4.70
CA GLN A 355 -13.37 6.37 -3.96
C GLN A 355 -13.13 7.62 -3.14
N GLY A 356 -13.58 8.79 -3.62
CA GLY A 356 -13.34 10.05 -2.96
C GLY A 356 -14.25 11.17 -3.46
N ALA A 357 -14.33 12.22 -2.66
CA ALA A 357 -15.14 13.39 -2.94
C ALA A 357 -14.46 14.66 -2.41
N ASN A 358 -14.50 15.73 -3.19
CA ASN A 358 -14.02 17.06 -2.80
C ASN A 358 -15.08 18.12 -3.16
N VAL A 359 -15.06 19.24 -2.46
CA VAL A 359 -15.87 20.42 -2.83
C VAL A 359 -14.95 21.53 -3.31
N VAL A 360 -15.06 21.89 -4.60
CA VAL A 360 -14.28 22.97 -5.23
C VAL A 360 -15.24 23.83 -6.07
N ASP A 361 -15.13 25.16 -6.04
CA ASP A 361 -16.00 26.10 -6.79
C ASP A 361 -17.49 25.79 -6.62
N GLN A 362 -17.97 25.54 -5.39
CA GLN A 362 -19.36 25.20 -5.09
C GLN A 362 -19.87 23.95 -5.85
N ARG A 363 -18.96 23.01 -6.17
CA ARG A 363 -19.25 21.75 -6.87
C ARG A 363 -18.63 20.58 -6.15
N LEU A 364 -19.32 19.44 -6.20
CA LEU A 364 -18.75 18.16 -5.82
C LEU A 364 -17.94 17.61 -7.00
N VAL A 365 -16.69 17.26 -6.73
CA VAL A 365 -15.84 16.51 -7.66
C VAL A 365 -15.66 15.10 -7.08
N LEU A 366 -16.22 14.11 -7.74
CA LEU A 366 -16.32 12.74 -7.27
C LEU A 366 -15.41 11.84 -8.11
N ASP A 367 -14.53 11.11 -7.45
CA ASP A 367 -13.66 10.11 -8.07
C ASP A 367 -14.25 8.72 -7.91
N TYR A 368 -14.49 8.05 -9.04
CA TYR A 368 -15.02 6.69 -9.12
C TYR A 368 -14.00 5.73 -9.73
N LEU A 369 -14.11 4.45 -9.38
CA LEU A 369 -13.46 3.37 -10.11
C LEU A 369 -14.46 2.64 -11.00
N LYS A 370 -14.12 2.55 -12.28
CA LYS A 370 -14.75 1.72 -13.27
C LYS A 370 -13.77 0.65 -13.74
N ASP A 371 -13.98 -0.60 -13.33
CA ASP A 371 -13.06 -1.70 -13.63
C ASP A 371 -11.61 -1.35 -13.30
N ALA A 372 -11.39 -0.88 -12.05
CA ALA A 372 -10.09 -0.47 -11.53
C ALA A 372 -9.39 0.69 -12.27
N ARG A 373 -10.14 1.56 -12.96
CA ARG A 373 -9.67 2.79 -13.62
C ARG A 373 -10.43 3.99 -13.09
N SER A 374 -9.77 5.14 -13.01
CA SER A 374 -10.43 6.38 -12.57
C SER A 374 -11.47 6.86 -13.57
N GLN A 375 -12.61 7.29 -13.04
CA GLN A 375 -13.65 8.06 -13.71
C GLN A 375 -14.05 9.22 -12.79
N VAL A 376 -13.93 10.45 -13.24
CA VAL A 376 -14.17 11.63 -12.41
C VAL A 376 -15.42 12.37 -12.90
N LYS A 377 -16.37 12.62 -11.99
CA LYS A 377 -17.64 13.27 -12.29
C LYS A 377 -17.80 14.52 -11.43
N VAL A 378 -18.32 15.60 -12.03
CA VAL A 378 -18.59 16.86 -11.37
C VAL A 378 -20.09 17.03 -11.20
N TYR A 379 -20.52 17.31 -9.96
CA TYR A 379 -21.91 17.54 -9.60
C TYR A 379 -22.07 18.91 -8.95
N THR A 380 -23.28 19.44 -8.99
CA THR A 380 -23.68 20.56 -8.12
C THR A 380 -23.85 20.07 -6.68
N LEU A 381 -23.82 20.96 -5.69
CA LEU A 381 -24.01 20.60 -4.28
C LEU A 381 -25.40 19.99 -3.98
N ASN A 382 -26.38 20.15 -4.88
CA ASN A 382 -27.67 19.48 -4.77
C ASN A 382 -27.78 18.18 -5.57
N GLY A 383 -26.65 17.63 -6.04
CA GLY A 383 -26.57 16.31 -6.64
C GLY A 383 -26.87 16.21 -8.13
N LYS A 384 -27.02 17.33 -8.85
CA LYS A 384 -27.19 17.30 -10.32
C LYS A 384 -25.85 17.10 -11.00
N LEU A 385 -25.72 16.06 -11.84
CA LEU A 385 -24.53 15.84 -12.67
C LEU A 385 -24.34 17.03 -13.63
N VAL A 386 -23.15 17.63 -13.59
CA VAL A 386 -22.74 18.72 -14.48
C VAL A 386 -22.01 18.13 -15.68
N ARG A 387 -21.01 17.27 -15.44
CA ARG A 387 -20.19 16.64 -16.50
C ARG A 387 -19.32 15.50 -15.95
N GLU A 388 -18.83 14.70 -16.84
CA GLU A 388 -17.66 13.82 -16.61
C GLU A 388 -16.38 14.53 -17.05
N VAL A 389 -15.29 14.37 -16.32
CA VAL A 389 -13.99 14.93 -16.66
C VAL A 389 -13.34 14.06 -17.74
N ALA A 390 -12.97 14.63 -18.88
CA ALA A 390 -12.24 13.92 -19.93
C ALA A 390 -10.80 13.64 -19.45
N LEU A 391 -10.52 12.41 -19.05
CA LEU A 391 -9.17 11.95 -18.67
C LEU A 391 -8.37 11.55 -19.93
N PRO A 392 -7.01 11.63 -19.89
CA PRO A 392 -6.16 11.38 -21.06
C PRO A 392 -6.22 9.94 -21.63
N GLY A 393 -6.71 8.98 -20.89
CA GLY A 393 -6.79 7.58 -21.33
C GLY A 393 -7.11 6.60 -20.20
N ILE A 394 -6.67 5.34 -20.39
CA ILE A 394 -6.77 4.31 -19.32
C ILE A 394 -5.69 4.59 -18.28
N GLY A 395 -6.10 4.92 -17.07
CA GLY A 395 -5.18 5.28 -16.00
C GLY A 395 -5.87 5.63 -14.71
N SER A 396 -5.09 6.22 -13.83
CA SER A 396 -5.51 6.70 -12.53
C SER A 396 -5.36 8.21 -12.47
N ALA A 397 -6.41 8.88 -11.99
CA ALA A 397 -6.40 10.30 -11.69
C ALA A 397 -6.44 10.49 -10.17
N SER A 398 -5.71 11.46 -9.64
CA SER A 398 -5.71 11.80 -8.22
C SER A 398 -5.48 13.29 -8.01
N GLY A 399 -6.02 13.84 -6.93
CA GLY A 399 -5.97 15.26 -6.64
C GLY A 399 -7.38 15.84 -6.61
N PHE A 400 -7.68 16.85 -7.43
CA PHE A 400 -8.96 17.55 -7.47
C PHE A 400 -9.35 18.22 -6.14
N GLY A 401 -8.37 18.43 -5.25
CA GLY A 401 -8.55 19.15 -4.00
C GLY A 401 -8.67 20.66 -4.21
N GLY A 402 -9.19 21.35 -3.20
CA GLY A 402 -9.36 22.81 -3.18
C GLY A 402 -10.45 23.22 -2.22
N LYS A 403 -10.80 24.51 -2.23
CA LYS A 403 -11.82 25.10 -1.40
C LYS A 403 -13.03 25.55 -2.24
N ARG A 404 -14.16 25.80 -1.58
CA ARG A 404 -15.37 26.38 -2.22
C ARG A 404 -15.10 27.67 -2.99
N SER A 405 -14.11 28.44 -2.59
CA SER A 405 -13.70 29.70 -3.24
C SER A 405 -12.80 29.53 -4.46
N ASP A 406 -12.16 28.37 -4.61
CA ASP A 406 -11.21 28.13 -5.71
C ASP A 406 -11.96 27.87 -7.02
N LYS A 407 -11.47 28.49 -8.11
CA LYS A 407 -12.08 28.36 -9.44
C LYS A 407 -11.44 27.26 -10.28
N GLU A 408 -10.30 26.75 -9.82
CA GLU A 408 -9.51 25.74 -10.47
C GLU A 408 -9.00 24.73 -9.45
N THR A 409 -8.66 23.58 -9.97
CA THR A 409 -7.96 22.55 -9.21
C THR A 409 -6.90 21.90 -10.06
N PHE A 410 -6.06 21.09 -9.42
CA PHE A 410 -5.03 20.32 -10.11
C PHE A 410 -5.25 18.84 -9.86
N TYR A 411 -4.87 18.02 -10.83
CA TYR A 411 -4.85 16.58 -10.68
C TYR A 411 -3.65 15.97 -11.39
N SER A 412 -3.20 14.84 -10.89
CA SER A 412 -2.24 13.97 -11.53
C SER A 412 -2.95 12.91 -12.35
N PHE A 413 -2.44 12.59 -13.52
CA PHE A 413 -2.87 11.42 -14.29
C PHE A 413 -1.67 10.53 -14.60
N THR A 414 -1.82 9.22 -14.38
CA THR A 414 -0.78 8.21 -14.59
C THR A 414 -1.36 6.92 -15.17
N GLY A 415 -0.52 6.14 -15.82
CA GLY A 415 -0.82 4.79 -16.27
C GLY A 415 0.43 3.93 -16.21
N PHE A 416 0.37 2.65 -16.56
CA PHE A 416 1.52 1.76 -16.45
C PHE A 416 2.74 2.21 -17.26
N THR A 417 2.50 2.87 -18.40
CA THR A 417 3.53 3.40 -19.31
C THR A 417 3.42 4.91 -19.48
N THR A 418 2.68 5.59 -18.63
CA THR A 418 2.48 7.03 -18.65
C THR A 418 2.95 7.62 -17.32
N PRO A 419 4.10 8.29 -17.27
CA PRO A 419 4.56 9.00 -16.08
C PRO A 419 3.51 10.00 -15.58
N ALA A 420 3.45 10.20 -14.26
CA ALA A 420 2.46 11.05 -13.60
C ALA A 420 2.56 12.51 -14.09
N ALA A 421 1.70 12.89 -15.02
CA ALA A 421 1.57 14.24 -15.53
C ALA A 421 0.58 15.04 -14.69
N ILE A 422 0.85 16.32 -14.46
CA ILE A 422 -0.01 17.22 -13.70
C ILE A 422 -0.84 18.06 -14.66
N TYR A 423 -2.15 18.08 -14.42
CA TYR A 423 -3.12 18.87 -15.17
C TYR A 423 -3.75 19.94 -14.29
N ARG A 424 -4.02 21.09 -14.86
CA ARG A 424 -4.84 22.16 -14.29
C ARG A 424 -6.26 22.03 -14.85
N TYR A 425 -7.26 22.03 -13.97
CA TYR A 425 -8.67 21.87 -14.33
C TYR A 425 -9.47 23.09 -13.93
N ASP A 426 -10.11 23.72 -14.89
CA ASP A 426 -11.03 24.86 -14.69
C ASP A 426 -12.44 24.34 -14.46
N LEU A 427 -13.00 24.61 -13.26
CA LEU A 427 -14.31 24.09 -12.83
C LEU A 427 -15.48 24.68 -13.64
N ALA A 428 -15.36 25.92 -14.13
CA ALA A 428 -16.41 26.59 -14.87
C ALA A 428 -16.56 26.03 -16.29
N SER A 429 -15.45 26.00 -17.03
CA SER A 429 -15.42 25.54 -18.42
C SER A 429 -15.33 24.00 -18.54
N GLY A 430 -14.80 23.31 -17.54
CA GLY A 430 -14.51 21.87 -17.57
C GLY A 430 -13.28 21.52 -18.40
N LYS A 431 -12.41 22.49 -18.67
CA LYS A 431 -11.22 22.30 -19.48
C LYS A 431 -10.05 21.84 -18.63
N SER A 432 -9.43 20.71 -19.01
CA SER A 432 -8.12 20.28 -18.53
C SER A 432 -7.02 20.85 -19.42
N SER A 433 -5.96 21.36 -18.82
CA SER A 433 -4.74 21.77 -19.52
C SER A 433 -3.52 21.14 -18.86
N LEU A 434 -2.60 20.64 -19.67
CA LEU A 434 -1.34 20.08 -19.18
C LEU A 434 -0.53 21.17 -18.49
N TYR A 435 -0.14 20.92 -17.24
CA TYR A 435 0.68 21.85 -16.44
C TYR A 435 2.12 21.39 -16.31
N ARG A 436 2.34 20.11 -15.97
CA ARG A 436 3.70 19.52 -15.89
C ARG A 436 3.68 18.14 -16.54
N GLN A 437 4.66 17.90 -17.43
CA GLN A 437 4.86 16.62 -18.10
C GLN A 437 6.26 16.09 -17.78
N PRO A 438 6.38 15.02 -16.99
CA PRO A 438 7.68 14.37 -16.78
C PRO A 438 8.23 13.80 -18.09
N LYS A 439 9.57 13.85 -18.23
CA LYS A 439 10.28 13.26 -19.38
C LYS A 439 11.14 12.12 -18.87
N VAL A 440 10.73 10.88 -19.13
CA VAL A 440 11.47 9.67 -18.81
C VAL A 440 12.13 9.14 -20.08
N ASP A 441 13.35 8.63 -19.95
CA ASP A 441 14.15 8.13 -21.08
C ASP A 441 13.67 6.75 -21.56
N PHE A 442 12.46 6.69 -22.15
CA PHE A 442 11.90 5.48 -22.77
C PHE A 442 10.87 5.82 -23.85
N ASP A 443 10.56 4.85 -24.70
CA ASP A 443 9.50 4.95 -25.69
C ASP A 443 8.21 4.27 -25.20
N PRO A 444 7.18 5.01 -24.76
CA PRO A 444 5.92 4.43 -24.31
C PRO A 444 5.16 3.71 -25.42
N SER A 445 5.41 4.07 -26.70
CA SER A 445 4.72 3.46 -27.85
C SER A 445 5.13 2.00 -28.09
N ALA A 446 6.25 1.57 -27.53
CA ALA A 446 6.75 0.19 -27.61
C ALA A 446 5.95 -0.80 -26.74
N PHE A 447 5.10 -0.29 -25.85
CA PHE A 447 4.36 -1.11 -24.88
C PHE A 447 2.86 -1.10 -25.15
N GLU A 448 2.18 -2.10 -24.62
CA GLU A 448 0.70 -2.17 -24.60
C GLU A 448 0.20 -2.59 -23.22
N THR A 449 -0.98 -2.08 -22.86
CA THR A 449 -1.74 -2.48 -21.69
C THR A 449 -3.03 -3.16 -22.15
N ARG A 450 -3.29 -4.35 -21.63
CA ARG A 450 -4.55 -5.08 -21.83
C ARG A 450 -5.23 -5.28 -20.49
N GLN A 451 -6.55 -5.22 -20.48
CA GLN A 451 -7.35 -5.65 -19.34
C GLN A 451 -8.13 -6.92 -19.74
N VAL A 452 -8.02 -7.94 -18.92
CA VAL A 452 -8.72 -9.22 -19.11
C VAL A 452 -9.51 -9.55 -17.84
N PHE A 453 -10.46 -10.49 -17.98
CA PHE A 453 -11.22 -11.04 -16.86
C PHE A 453 -11.03 -12.55 -16.85
N TYR A 454 -10.66 -13.11 -15.71
CA TYR A 454 -10.54 -14.55 -15.53
C TYR A 454 -11.50 -15.02 -14.43
N SER A 455 -11.71 -16.33 -14.34
CA SER A 455 -12.54 -16.92 -13.29
C SER A 455 -11.66 -17.42 -12.17
N SER A 456 -11.98 -17.01 -10.94
CA SER A 456 -11.45 -17.61 -9.73
C SER A 456 -12.01 -19.02 -9.52
N LYS A 457 -11.53 -19.72 -8.50
CA LYS A 457 -11.93 -21.10 -8.17
C LYS A 457 -13.43 -21.26 -7.94
N ASP A 458 -14.09 -20.26 -7.39
CA ASP A 458 -15.53 -20.23 -7.14
C ASP A 458 -16.35 -19.66 -8.30
N GLY A 459 -15.72 -19.35 -9.43
CA GLY A 459 -16.35 -18.76 -10.61
C GLY A 459 -16.43 -17.25 -10.62
N THR A 460 -16.02 -16.56 -9.55
CA THR A 460 -15.97 -15.09 -9.48
C THR A 460 -15.09 -14.54 -10.60
N LYS A 461 -15.61 -13.53 -11.32
CA LYS A 461 -14.84 -12.83 -12.37
C LYS A 461 -13.93 -11.80 -11.74
N VAL A 462 -12.64 -11.95 -11.98
CA VAL A 462 -11.59 -11.09 -11.45
C VAL A 462 -10.89 -10.37 -12.60
N PRO A 463 -10.79 -9.03 -12.59
CA PRO A 463 -10.05 -8.28 -13.60
C PRO A 463 -8.54 -8.40 -13.38
N MET A 464 -7.78 -8.34 -14.47
CA MET A 464 -6.32 -8.32 -14.44
C MET A 464 -5.81 -7.43 -15.56
N PHE A 465 -4.89 -6.52 -15.22
CA PHE A 465 -4.11 -5.81 -16.21
C PHE A 465 -2.87 -6.62 -16.59
N ILE A 466 -2.55 -6.62 -17.88
CA ILE A 466 -1.33 -7.22 -18.42
C ILE A 466 -0.62 -6.16 -19.25
N VAL A 467 0.66 -5.93 -18.92
CA VAL A 467 1.48 -4.93 -19.58
C VAL A 467 2.76 -5.58 -20.12
N SER A 468 3.07 -5.31 -21.37
CA SER A 468 4.23 -5.91 -22.04
C SER A 468 4.70 -5.06 -23.22
N LYS A 469 5.86 -5.37 -23.77
CA LYS A 469 6.20 -4.90 -25.12
C LYS A 469 5.15 -5.39 -26.12
N LYS A 470 4.88 -4.60 -27.16
CA LYS A 470 4.01 -5.00 -28.27
C LYS A 470 4.58 -6.19 -29.01
N GLY A 471 3.71 -7.08 -29.47
CA GLY A 471 4.10 -8.19 -30.33
C GLY A 471 4.81 -9.37 -29.63
N ILE A 472 4.68 -9.51 -28.32
CA ILE A 472 5.18 -10.69 -27.61
C ILE A 472 4.55 -11.97 -28.18
N LYS A 473 5.29 -13.07 -28.19
CA LYS A 473 4.79 -14.39 -28.57
C LYS A 473 4.05 -15.01 -27.40
N LEU A 474 2.87 -15.55 -27.64
CA LEU A 474 2.09 -16.30 -26.65
C LEU A 474 2.39 -17.79 -26.79
N ASP A 475 3.60 -18.20 -26.42
CA ASP A 475 4.11 -19.58 -26.50
C ASP A 475 4.50 -20.17 -25.13
N GLY A 476 4.30 -19.40 -24.05
CA GLY A 476 4.63 -19.81 -22.68
C GLY A 476 6.06 -19.47 -22.26
N SER A 477 6.85 -18.82 -23.11
CA SER A 477 8.28 -18.56 -22.85
C SER A 477 8.55 -17.20 -22.18
N ASN A 478 7.57 -16.29 -22.07
CA ASN A 478 7.84 -14.96 -21.57
C ASN A 478 8.04 -14.96 -20.04
N PRO A 479 9.14 -14.38 -19.55
CA PRO A 479 9.31 -14.11 -18.12
C PRO A 479 8.19 -13.18 -17.65
N THR A 480 7.44 -13.59 -16.61
CA THR A 480 6.30 -12.84 -16.14
C THR A 480 6.40 -12.57 -14.66
N TYR A 481 6.16 -11.32 -14.26
CA TYR A 481 6.05 -10.90 -12.88
C TYR A 481 4.60 -10.59 -12.57
N LEU A 482 3.98 -11.45 -11.78
CA LEU A 482 2.61 -11.34 -11.30
C LEU A 482 2.64 -10.68 -9.91
N TYR A 483 2.08 -9.47 -9.80
CA TYR A 483 2.05 -8.70 -8.56
C TYR A 483 0.63 -8.61 -8.01
N GLY A 484 0.46 -8.74 -6.69
CA GLY A 484 -0.84 -8.61 -6.05
C GLY A 484 -0.78 -8.03 -4.65
N TYR A 485 -1.97 -7.64 -4.14
CA TYR A 485 -2.16 -7.14 -2.78
C TYR A 485 -3.35 -7.83 -2.09
N GLY A 486 -4.59 -7.52 -2.44
CA GLY A 486 -5.80 -8.22 -2.03
C GLY A 486 -6.14 -8.09 -0.53
N GLY A 487 -6.36 -6.88 -0.04
CA GLY A 487 -6.76 -6.64 1.36
C GLY A 487 -6.98 -5.17 1.68
N PHE A 488 -7.54 -4.91 2.86
CA PHE A 488 -7.68 -3.59 3.46
C PHE A 488 -8.45 -2.58 2.62
N ASN A 489 -9.34 -3.05 1.73
CA ASN A 489 -10.09 -2.18 0.82
C ASN A 489 -9.18 -1.35 -0.11
N ILE A 490 -7.92 -1.76 -0.31
CA ILE A 490 -6.97 -1.05 -1.17
C ILE A 490 -7.13 -1.49 -2.61
N SER A 491 -7.52 -0.56 -3.47
CA SER A 491 -7.65 -0.78 -4.91
C SER A 491 -6.29 -0.65 -5.61
N LEU A 492 -5.91 -1.65 -6.42
CA LEU A 492 -4.74 -1.56 -7.28
C LEU A 492 -5.15 -0.98 -8.64
N THR A 493 -4.66 0.20 -8.95
CA THR A 493 -5.01 0.93 -10.18
C THR A 493 -3.78 1.15 -11.06
N PRO A 494 -3.93 1.42 -12.36
CA PRO A 494 -2.80 1.67 -13.25
C PRO A 494 -1.92 2.82 -12.74
N ALA A 495 -0.64 2.53 -12.49
CA ALA A 495 0.34 3.52 -12.03
C ALA A 495 1.69 3.32 -12.70
N PHE A 496 2.38 4.42 -12.99
CA PHE A 496 3.72 4.37 -13.54
C PHE A 496 4.74 3.93 -12.49
N SER A 497 5.58 2.98 -12.87
CA SER A 497 6.67 2.50 -12.02
C SER A 497 7.93 2.32 -12.85
N VAL A 498 9.00 3.01 -12.48
CA VAL A 498 10.33 2.83 -13.09
C VAL A 498 10.80 1.38 -12.94
N ALA A 499 10.54 0.76 -11.80
CA ALA A 499 10.89 -0.64 -11.57
C ALA A 499 10.21 -1.58 -12.59
N ASN A 500 8.90 -1.42 -12.77
CA ASN A 500 8.13 -2.25 -13.72
C ASN A 500 8.50 -1.92 -15.17
N LEU A 501 8.82 -0.65 -15.47
CA LEU A 501 9.29 -0.27 -16.79
C LEU A 501 10.61 -0.97 -17.14
N ALA A 502 11.59 -0.96 -16.23
CA ALA A 502 12.85 -1.68 -16.42
C ALA A 502 12.62 -3.19 -16.63
N TRP A 503 11.71 -3.80 -15.86
CA TRP A 503 11.29 -5.19 -16.05
C TRP A 503 10.78 -5.45 -17.47
N MET A 504 9.91 -4.60 -17.97
CA MET A 504 9.35 -4.73 -19.32
C MET A 504 10.38 -4.44 -20.43
N GLU A 505 11.33 -3.52 -20.20
CA GLU A 505 12.45 -3.27 -21.14
C GLU A 505 13.35 -4.51 -21.29
N MET A 506 13.53 -5.28 -20.21
CA MET A 506 14.23 -6.58 -20.23
C MET A 506 13.43 -7.70 -20.91
N GLY A 507 12.23 -7.42 -21.46
CA GLY A 507 11.36 -8.39 -22.12
C GLY A 507 10.38 -9.11 -21.18
N GLY A 508 10.28 -8.67 -19.94
CA GLY A 508 9.32 -9.21 -18.99
C GLY A 508 7.88 -8.76 -19.25
N VAL A 509 6.92 -9.60 -18.88
CA VAL A 509 5.51 -9.27 -18.80
C VAL A 509 5.18 -8.89 -17.35
N TYR A 510 4.40 -7.84 -17.15
CA TYR A 510 3.87 -7.44 -15.85
C TYR A 510 2.37 -7.72 -15.80
N ALA A 511 1.90 -8.42 -14.77
CA ALA A 511 0.50 -8.73 -14.58
C ALA A 511 0.01 -8.29 -13.20
N LEU A 512 -1.16 -7.64 -13.14
CA LEU A 512 -1.74 -7.04 -11.94
C LEU A 512 -3.22 -7.39 -11.84
N PRO A 513 -3.61 -8.47 -11.14
CA PRO A 513 -5.01 -8.78 -10.86
C PRO A 513 -5.55 -7.91 -9.73
N ASN A 514 -6.83 -7.55 -9.85
CA ASN A 514 -7.59 -6.81 -8.84
C ASN A 514 -8.35 -7.80 -7.96
N LEU A 515 -7.67 -8.28 -6.93
CA LEU A 515 -8.13 -9.39 -6.09
C LEU A 515 -9.23 -8.96 -5.12
N ARG A 516 -10.11 -9.88 -4.73
CA ARG A 516 -11.01 -9.68 -3.60
C ARG A 516 -10.21 -9.28 -2.35
N GLY A 517 -10.86 -8.58 -1.42
CA GLY A 517 -10.17 -7.91 -0.30
C GLY A 517 -9.73 -6.49 -0.63
N GLY A 518 -9.55 -6.15 -1.93
CA GLY A 518 -9.41 -4.77 -2.40
C GLY A 518 -10.73 -4.00 -2.44
N GLY A 519 -10.69 -2.74 -2.87
CA GLY A 519 -11.84 -1.83 -2.91
C GLY A 519 -12.46 -1.61 -4.29
N GLU A 520 -11.98 -2.30 -5.32
CA GLU A 520 -12.29 -1.99 -6.72
C GLU A 520 -13.79 -2.04 -7.05
N TYR A 521 -14.52 -2.93 -6.37
CA TYR A 521 -15.98 -3.09 -6.54
C TYR A 521 -16.75 -2.82 -5.23
N GLY A 522 -16.16 -2.07 -4.30
CA GLY A 522 -16.79 -1.62 -3.07
C GLY A 522 -16.80 -2.65 -1.93
N LYS A 523 -17.69 -2.41 -0.94
CA LYS A 523 -17.73 -3.14 0.33
C LYS A 523 -17.81 -4.66 0.18
N ALA A 524 -18.67 -5.15 -0.70
CA ALA A 524 -18.86 -6.59 -0.89
C ALA A 524 -17.59 -7.27 -1.45
N TRP A 525 -16.84 -6.59 -2.30
CA TRP A 525 -15.57 -7.07 -2.84
C TRP A 525 -14.50 -7.17 -1.77
N HIS A 526 -14.43 -6.15 -0.90
CA HIS A 526 -13.53 -6.14 0.24
C HIS A 526 -13.87 -7.27 1.22
N GLU A 527 -15.11 -7.36 1.69
CA GLU A 527 -15.56 -8.34 2.68
C GLU A 527 -15.41 -9.78 2.19
N ALA A 528 -15.52 -10.02 0.89
CA ALA A 528 -15.30 -11.34 0.29
C ALA A 528 -13.84 -11.83 0.37
N GLY A 529 -12.90 -10.98 0.78
CA GLY A 529 -11.49 -11.30 0.99
C GLY A 529 -11.01 -11.10 2.43
N THR A 530 -11.90 -11.08 3.43
CA THR A 530 -11.56 -10.84 4.83
C THR A 530 -11.85 -12.06 5.73
N LYS A 531 -11.16 -12.16 6.86
CA LYS A 531 -11.40 -13.15 7.94
C LYS A 531 -11.56 -14.58 7.40
N LEU A 532 -12.70 -15.19 7.63
CA LEU A 532 -13.01 -16.56 7.19
C LEU A 532 -13.04 -16.71 5.65
N HIS A 533 -13.14 -15.61 4.92
CA HIS A 533 -13.14 -15.57 3.45
C HIS A 533 -11.76 -15.25 2.85
N LYS A 534 -10.71 -15.10 3.67
CA LYS A 534 -9.37 -14.69 3.21
C LYS A 534 -8.78 -15.65 2.16
N GLN A 535 -9.13 -16.93 2.19
CA GLN A 535 -8.68 -17.91 1.18
C GLN A 535 -9.10 -17.52 -0.24
N ASN A 536 -10.21 -16.80 -0.42
CA ASN A 536 -10.65 -16.32 -1.73
C ASN A 536 -9.60 -15.44 -2.42
N VAL A 537 -8.84 -14.67 -1.66
CA VAL A 537 -7.77 -13.81 -2.17
C VAL A 537 -6.64 -14.64 -2.77
N PHE A 538 -6.25 -15.71 -2.09
CA PHE A 538 -5.22 -16.64 -2.56
C PHE A 538 -5.71 -17.45 -3.76
N ASP A 539 -6.97 -17.89 -3.74
CA ASP A 539 -7.60 -18.57 -4.87
C ASP A 539 -7.70 -17.67 -6.11
N ASP A 540 -8.01 -16.37 -5.94
CA ASP A 540 -7.99 -15.37 -7.02
C ASP A 540 -6.60 -15.25 -7.63
N PHE A 541 -5.55 -15.18 -6.80
CA PHE A 541 -4.16 -15.02 -7.27
C PHE A 541 -3.63 -16.29 -7.95
N ILE A 542 -3.96 -17.46 -7.41
CA ILE A 542 -3.69 -18.76 -8.05
C ILE A 542 -4.41 -18.84 -9.41
N GLY A 543 -5.67 -18.39 -9.46
CA GLY A 543 -6.45 -18.33 -10.69
C GLY A 543 -5.81 -17.43 -11.76
N ALA A 544 -5.25 -16.27 -11.36
CA ALA A 544 -4.48 -15.39 -12.25
C ALA A 544 -3.27 -16.10 -12.85
N ALA A 545 -2.48 -16.78 -12.00
CA ALA A 545 -1.31 -17.55 -12.44
C ALA A 545 -1.70 -18.65 -13.43
N GLN A 546 -2.71 -19.44 -13.11
CA GLN A 546 -3.22 -20.51 -13.97
C GLN A 546 -3.73 -19.97 -15.30
N TRP A 547 -4.45 -18.83 -15.29
CA TRP A 547 -4.95 -18.20 -16.51
C TRP A 547 -3.81 -17.72 -17.41
N LEU A 548 -2.76 -17.09 -16.86
CA LEU A 548 -1.58 -16.65 -17.60
C LEU A 548 -0.85 -17.82 -18.26
N ILE A 549 -0.71 -18.95 -17.55
CA ILE A 549 -0.09 -20.17 -18.06
C ILE A 549 -0.97 -20.78 -19.17
N ALA A 550 -2.27 -20.95 -18.94
CA ALA A 550 -3.20 -21.55 -19.89
C ALA A 550 -3.32 -20.74 -21.20
N ASN A 551 -3.21 -19.41 -21.11
CA ASN A 551 -3.21 -18.51 -22.27
C ASN A 551 -1.81 -18.27 -22.86
N LYS A 552 -0.83 -19.06 -22.44
CA LYS A 552 0.55 -19.05 -22.96
C LYS A 552 1.28 -17.70 -22.86
N TYR A 553 0.90 -16.86 -21.92
CA TYR A 553 1.71 -15.71 -21.57
C TYR A 553 3.02 -16.15 -20.96
N THR A 554 3.01 -17.20 -20.15
CA THR A 554 4.14 -17.71 -19.39
C THR A 554 4.01 -19.21 -19.12
N SER A 555 4.95 -19.77 -18.39
CA SER A 555 4.93 -21.15 -17.85
C SER A 555 5.35 -21.11 -16.38
N PRO A 556 5.17 -22.21 -15.60
CA PRO A 556 5.63 -22.27 -14.22
C PRO A 556 7.13 -21.94 -14.06
N GLN A 557 7.95 -22.30 -15.06
CA GLN A 557 9.40 -22.04 -15.07
C GLN A 557 9.76 -20.59 -15.41
N LYS A 558 8.79 -19.78 -15.85
CA LYS A 558 8.95 -18.38 -16.25
C LYS A 558 8.09 -17.41 -15.46
N LEU A 559 7.32 -17.91 -14.48
CA LEU A 559 6.42 -17.11 -13.65
C LEU A 559 7.03 -16.82 -12.29
N ALA A 560 7.17 -15.55 -11.99
CA ALA A 560 7.52 -15.02 -10.67
C ALA A 560 6.35 -14.28 -10.05
N ILE A 561 6.21 -14.37 -8.73
CA ILE A 561 5.20 -13.65 -7.97
C ILE A 561 5.82 -12.67 -6.98
N GLY A 562 5.13 -11.54 -6.75
CA GLY A 562 5.56 -10.54 -5.79
C GLY A 562 4.41 -9.78 -5.16
N GLY A 563 4.68 -9.19 -4.01
CA GLY A 563 3.73 -8.36 -3.27
C GLY A 563 4.34 -7.86 -1.97
N GLY A 564 3.89 -6.69 -1.52
CA GLY A 564 4.38 -6.06 -0.29
C GLY A 564 3.34 -6.03 0.83
N SER A 565 3.78 -6.09 2.10
CA SER A 565 2.89 -6.02 3.27
C SER A 565 1.84 -7.14 3.27
N ASN A 566 0.54 -6.84 3.23
CA ASN A 566 -0.50 -7.83 2.95
C ASN A 566 -0.26 -8.58 1.61
N GLY A 567 0.35 -7.94 0.61
CA GLY A 567 0.80 -8.60 -0.61
C GLY A 567 1.97 -9.57 -0.36
N GLY A 568 2.78 -9.33 0.65
CA GLY A 568 3.80 -10.27 1.11
C GLY A 568 3.19 -11.53 1.73
N LEU A 569 2.14 -11.38 2.53
CA LEU A 569 1.30 -12.50 2.99
C LEU A 569 0.72 -13.26 1.80
N LEU A 570 0.15 -12.56 0.82
CA LEU A 570 -0.40 -13.15 -0.40
C LEU A 570 0.64 -14.05 -1.10
N VAL A 571 1.85 -13.54 -1.31
CA VAL A 571 2.94 -14.28 -1.94
C VAL A 571 3.35 -15.49 -1.10
N GLY A 572 3.56 -15.30 0.21
CA GLY A 572 3.94 -16.38 1.12
C GLY A 572 2.91 -17.50 1.16
N ALA A 573 1.62 -17.17 1.34
CA ALA A 573 0.53 -18.16 1.35
C ALA A 573 0.40 -18.89 0.00
N THR A 574 0.52 -18.17 -1.10
CA THR A 574 0.32 -18.73 -2.45
C THR A 574 1.48 -19.66 -2.83
N MET A 575 2.74 -19.28 -2.56
CA MET A 575 3.89 -20.11 -2.88
C MET A 575 3.94 -21.39 -2.02
N VAL A 576 3.45 -21.34 -0.80
CA VAL A 576 3.35 -22.51 0.09
C VAL A 576 2.22 -23.44 -0.35
N GLN A 577 1.07 -22.90 -0.78
CA GLN A 577 -0.07 -23.69 -1.25
C GLN A 577 0.17 -24.32 -2.63
N ARG A 578 0.85 -23.61 -3.54
CA ARG A 578 1.07 -24.04 -4.93
C ARG A 578 2.50 -23.75 -5.40
N PRO A 579 3.50 -24.40 -4.76
CA PRO A 579 4.92 -24.25 -5.15
C PRO A 579 5.20 -24.69 -6.59
N ASP A 580 4.35 -25.53 -7.16
CA ASP A 580 4.45 -26.05 -8.54
C ASP A 580 4.18 -24.99 -9.63
N LEU A 581 3.56 -23.87 -9.30
CA LEU A 581 3.16 -22.84 -10.28
C LEU A 581 4.23 -21.77 -10.52
N PHE A 582 5.25 -21.67 -9.67
CA PHE A 582 6.15 -20.52 -9.65
C PHE A 582 7.62 -20.92 -9.69
N ALA A 583 8.40 -20.23 -10.53
CA ALA A 583 9.85 -20.33 -10.53
C ALA A 583 10.49 -19.51 -9.41
N ALA A 584 9.87 -18.35 -9.10
CA ALA A 584 10.39 -17.45 -8.06
C ALA A 584 9.26 -16.78 -7.28
N ALA A 585 9.56 -16.41 -6.02
CA ALA A 585 8.70 -15.64 -5.15
C ALA A 585 9.48 -14.51 -4.47
N ILE A 586 8.87 -13.30 -4.45
CA ILE A 586 9.45 -12.12 -3.80
C ILE A 586 8.43 -11.56 -2.80
N PRO A 587 8.30 -12.16 -1.60
CA PRO A 587 7.50 -11.57 -0.53
C PRO A 587 8.26 -10.41 0.11
N GLN A 588 7.62 -9.23 0.14
CA GLN A 588 8.25 -8.00 0.63
C GLN A 588 7.52 -7.53 1.90
N VAL A 589 8.25 -7.27 2.97
CA VAL A 589 7.74 -6.79 4.27
C VAL A 589 6.43 -7.48 4.68
N GLY A 590 6.36 -8.80 4.51
CA GLY A 590 5.12 -9.58 4.58
C GLY A 590 4.70 -9.98 5.99
N VAL A 591 3.38 -10.08 6.21
CA VAL A 591 2.80 -10.64 7.44
C VAL A 591 2.81 -12.18 7.33
N MET A 592 3.88 -12.82 7.79
CA MET A 592 4.11 -14.25 7.57
C MET A 592 3.61 -15.14 8.71
N ASP A 593 3.54 -14.61 9.93
CA ASP A 593 3.02 -15.30 11.13
C ASP A 593 1.62 -14.79 11.44
N MET A 594 0.62 -15.50 10.96
CA MET A 594 -0.78 -15.10 11.12
C MET A 594 -1.34 -15.41 12.51
N LEU A 595 -0.60 -16.10 13.36
CA LEU A 595 -1.06 -16.40 14.72
C LEU A 595 -0.62 -15.34 15.73
N ARG A 596 0.39 -14.54 15.39
CA ARG A 596 1.01 -13.59 16.32
C ARG A 596 1.04 -12.14 15.86
N PHE A 597 0.63 -11.82 14.63
CA PHE A 597 0.73 -10.47 14.07
C PHE A 597 0.11 -9.39 14.99
N HIS A 598 -0.98 -9.70 15.65
CA HIS A 598 -1.71 -8.78 16.54
C HIS A 598 -1.02 -8.53 17.89
N LYS A 599 0.11 -9.21 18.16
CA LYS A 599 0.91 -9.01 19.38
C LYS A 599 1.98 -7.92 19.21
N PHE A 600 2.15 -7.36 18.02
CA PHE A 600 3.19 -6.37 17.70
C PHE A 600 2.58 -5.03 17.31
N THR A 601 3.20 -3.93 17.74
CA THR A 601 2.95 -2.54 17.32
C THR A 601 1.48 -2.21 17.05
N ILE A 602 1.10 -2.03 15.78
CA ILE A 602 -0.26 -1.74 15.33
C ILE A 602 -0.99 -2.97 14.77
N GLY A 603 -0.35 -4.16 14.82
CA GLY A 603 -0.89 -5.38 14.22
C GLY A 603 -2.28 -5.77 14.72
N TRP A 604 -2.64 -5.44 15.95
CA TRP A 604 -4.00 -5.63 16.47
C TRP A 604 -5.06 -4.95 15.59
N GLY A 605 -4.71 -3.83 14.96
CA GLY A 605 -5.61 -3.10 14.07
C GLY A 605 -5.99 -3.85 12.80
N TRP A 606 -5.27 -4.90 12.42
CA TRP A 606 -5.54 -5.71 11.22
C TRP A 606 -6.51 -6.86 11.46
N THR A 607 -6.98 -7.04 12.69
CA THR A 607 -7.95 -8.09 13.03
C THR A 607 -9.29 -7.90 12.33
N SER A 608 -9.62 -6.68 11.91
CA SER A 608 -10.79 -6.41 11.08
C SER A 608 -10.72 -7.10 9.71
N ASP A 609 -9.51 -7.21 9.12
CA ASP A 609 -9.27 -7.86 7.83
C ASP A 609 -8.92 -9.35 7.98
N TYR A 610 -8.11 -9.70 9.00
CA TYR A 610 -7.57 -11.06 9.14
C TYR A 610 -8.33 -11.94 10.13
N GLY A 611 -9.01 -11.35 11.12
CA GLY A 611 -9.44 -12.05 12.32
C GLY A 611 -8.32 -12.11 13.37
N SER A 612 -8.54 -12.86 14.45
CA SER A 612 -7.58 -13.04 15.57
C SER A 612 -7.43 -14.49 15.95
N SER A 613 -6.19 -14.93 16.23
CA SER A 613 -5.94 -16.26 16.80
C SER A 613 -6.48 -16.44 18.21
N ASP A 614 -6.90 -15.36 18.87
CA ASP A 614 -7.58 -15.41 20.17
C ASP A 614 -9.04 -15.89 20.04
N ASN A 615 -9.61 -15.89 18.82
CA ASN A 615 -10.92 -16.49 18.50
C ASN A 615 -10.73 -17.87 17.87
N ALA A 616 -11.44 -18.89 18.37
CA ALA A 616 -11.25 -20.28 17.96
C ALA A 616 -11.55 -20.57 16.48
N ASP A 617 -12.55 -19.93 15.90
CA ASP A 617 -12.91 -20.15 14.49
C ASP A 617 -12.00 -19.36 13.55
N GLU A 618 -11.65 -18.12 13.91
CA GLU A 618 -10.69 -17.32 13.17
C GLU A 618 -9.28 -17.92 13.23
N PHE A 619 -8.89 -18.51 14.40
CA PHE A 619 -7.63 -19.27 14.52
C PHE A 619 -7.54 -20.38 13.47
N LYS A 620 -8.60 -21.19 13.30
CA LYS A 620 -8.59 -22.26 12.30
C LYS A 620 -8.35 -21.74 10.89
N ALA A 621 -8.99 -20.63 10.52
CA ALA A 621 -8.80 -19.99 9.23
C ALA A 621 -7.37 -19.44 9.07
N LEU A 622 -6.88 -18.71 10.08
CA LEU A 622 -5.52 -18.14 10.10
C LEU A 622 -4.46 -19.24 9.99
N TYR A 623 -4.61 -20.31 10.78
CA TYR A 623 -3.66 -21.42 10.80
C TYR A 623 -3.61 -22.18 9.46
N ALA A 624 -4.77 -22.31 8.80
CA ALA A 624 -4.89 -23.00 7.52
C ALA A 624 -4.10 -22.32 6.38
N TYR A 625 -3.95 -20.98 6.40
CA TYR A 625 -3.21 -20.27 5.36
C TYR A 625 -1.93 -19.56 5.83
N SER A 626 -1.63 -19.54 7.12
CA SER A 626 -0.44 -18.87 7.65
C SER A 626 0.83 -19.34 6.95
N PRO A 627 1.58 -18.47 6.24
CA PRO A 627 2.73 -18.92 5.47
C PRO A 627 3.76 -19.66 6.32
N LEU A 628 4.11 -19.10 7.47
CA LEU A 628 5.09 -19.67 8.41
C LEU A 628 4.71 -21.08 8.86
N HIS A 629 3.43 -21.31 9.18
CA HIS A 629 2.96 -22.56 9.79
C HIS A 629 2.61 -23.65 8.77
N ASN A 630 2.61 -23.32 7.47
CA ASN A 630 2.30 -24.26 6.41
C ASN A 630 3.51 -24.64 5.54
N LEU A 631 4.71 -24.16 5.88
CA LEU A 631 5.95 -24.70 5.36
C LEU A 631 6.10 -26.17 5.82
N LYS A 632 6.56 -27.02 4.92
CA LYS A 632 6.68 -28.47 5.17
C LYS A 632 8.08 -28.97 4.78
N PRO A 633 8.77 -29.67 5.68
CA PRO A 633 10.03 -30.30 5.35
C PRO A 633 9.94 -31.19 4.09
N GLY A 634 10.96 -31.14 3.26
CA GLY A 634 11.02 -31.98 2.07
C GLY A 634 10.21 -31.46 0.87
N THR A 635 9.73 -30.22 0.92
CA THR A 635 9.04 -29.59 -0.21
C THR A 635 10.01 -28.79 -1.08
N CYS A 636 9.79 -28.83 -2.40
CA CYS A 636 10.55 -28.01 -3.36
C CYS A 636 9.84 -26.66 -3.51
N TYR A 637 10.25 -25.67 -2.73
CA TYR A 637 9.75 -24.31 -2.85
C TYR A 637 10.40 -23.58 -4.04
N PRO A 638 9.73 -22.56 -4.63
CA PRO A 638 10.34 -21.72 -5.65
C PRO A 638 11.57 -20.98 -5.11
N ALA A 639 12.41 -20.46 -6.00
CA ALA A 639 13.49 -19.58 -5.58
C ALA A 639 12.89 -18.34 -4.87
N THR A 640 13.31 -18.12 -3.63
CA THR A 640 12.70 -17.10 -2.77
C THR A 640 13.70 -16.00 -2.43
N LEU A 641 13.30 -14.74 -2.62
CA LEU A 641 14.01 -13.55 -2.11
C LEU A 641 13.04 -12.73 -1.26
N VAL A 642 13.11 -12.89 0.05
CA VAL A 642 12.36 -12.07 0.99
C VAL A 642 13.06 -10.72 1.14
N THR A 643 12.31 -9.61 1.15
CA THR A 643 12.84 -8.29 1.49
C THR A 643 12.14 -7.75 2.74
N THR A 644 12.91 -7.18 3.67
CA THR A 644 12.41 -6.53 4.89
C THR A 644 13.38 -5.43 5.34
N ALA A 645 13.06 -4.76 6.45
CA ALA A 645 13.86 -3.67 6.97
C ALA A 645 13.90 -3.69 8.51
N ASP A 646 15.03 -3.24 9.07
CA ASP A 646 15.32 -3.31 10.51
C ASP A 646 14.52 -2.33 11.38
N HIS A 647 13.97 -1.25 10.79
CA HIS A 647 13.13 -0.24 11.46
C HIS A 647 11.65 -0.35 11.04
N ASP A 648 11.24 -1.47 10.44
CA ASP A 648 9.83 -1.69 10.11
C ASP A 648 9.01 -1.94 11.39
N ASP A 649 8.36 -0.89 11.88
CA ASP A 649 7.48 -0.93 13.03
C ASP A 649 5.99 -0.97 12.66
N ARG A 650 5.70 -1.16 11.36
CA ARG A 650 4.37 -1.52 10.87
C ARG A 650 4.23 -3.03 10.82
N VAL A 651 5.01 -3.69 9.98
CA VAL A 651 5.11 -5.16 9.93
C VAL A 651 6.49 -5.55 10.44
N VAL A 652 6.58 -5.89 11.72
CA VAL A 652 7.87 -6.16 12.35
C VAL A 652 8.68 -7.20 11.58
N PRO A 653 10.00 -7.02 11.42
CA PRO A 653 10.83 -7.87 10.57
C PRO A 653 10.89 -9.33 11.03
N ALA A 654 10.49 -9.62 12.28
CA ALA A 654 10.38 -10.96 12.83
C ALA A 654 9.51 -11.90 11.97
N HIS A 655 8.47 -11.39 11.33
CA HIS A 655 7.65 -12.16 10.37
C HIS A 655 8.52 -12.76 9.26
N SER A 656 9.33 -11.93 8.62
CA SER A 656 10.24 -12.33 7.55
C SER A 656 11.37 -13.22 8.05
N PHE A 657 11.92 -12.92 9.24
CA PHE A 657 13.02 -13.69 9.83
C PHE A 657 12.61 -15.13 10.14
N LYS A 658 11.49 -15.32 10.84
CA LYS A 658 10.96 -16.65 11.18
C LYS A 658 10.59 -17.45 9.92
N PHE A 659 9.97 -16.80 8.96
CA PHE A 659 9.59 -17.43 7.70
C PHE A 659 10.82 -17.97 6.95
N VAL A 660 11.84 -17.14 6.76
CA VAL A 660 13.07 -17.55 6.04
C VAL A 660 13.83 -18.62 6.80
N ALA A 661 13.95 -18.51 8.14
CA ALA A 661 14.62 -19.55 8.93
C ALA A 661 13.93 -20.91 8.79
N THR A 662 12.60 -20.92 8.72
CA THR A 662 11.80 -22.14 8.51
C THR A 662 11.92 -22.65 7.07
N GLU A 663 11.79 -21.78 6.06
CA GLU A 663 11.88 -22.17 4.65
C GLU A 663 13.28 -22.72 4.30
N GLN A 664 14.36 -22.11 4.81
CA GLN A 664 15.74 -22.62 4.64
C GLN A 664 15.93 -24.01 5.25
N ALA A 665 15.24 -24.30 6.37
CA ALA A 665 15.29 -25.62 7.01
C ALA A 665 14.45 -26.68 6.28
N ASP A 666 13.40 -26.28 5.60
CA ASP A 666 12.41 -27.18 4.98
C ASP A 666 12.60 -27.37 3.47
N GLN A 667 13.37 -26.50 2.81
CA GLN A 667 13.64 -26.55 1.37
C GLN A 667 14.37 -27.83 0.97
N ALA A 668 13.76 -28.65 0.13
CA ALA A 668 14.37 -29.87 -0.40
C ALA A 668 15.08 -29.68 -1.74
N GLY A 669 14.72 -28.61 -2.47
CA GLY A 669 15.28 -28.31 -3.78
C GLY A 669 16.56 -27.48 -3.71
N ALA A 670 17.22 -27.30 -4.88
CA ALA A 670 18.39 -26.44 -5.01
C ALA A 670 18.04 -24.95 -5.21
N ALA A 671 16.76 -24.60 -5.25
CA ALA A 671 16.31 -23.23 -5.41
C ALA A 671 16.74 -22.38 -4.20
N PRO A 672 17.35 -21.19 -4.40
CA PRO A 672 17.86 -20.38 -3.30
C PRO A 672 16.72 -19.78 -2.46
N VAL A 673 16.93 -19.75 -1.13
CA VAL A 673 16.07 -19.07 -0.16
C VAL A 673 16.90 -17.99 0.51
N LEU A 674 16.66 -16.75 0.15
CA LEU A 674 17.45 -15.59 0.55
C LEU A 674 16.59 -14.54 1.23
N ILE A 675 17.21 -13.73 2.10
CA ILE A 675 16.58 -12.56 2.70
C ILE A 675 17.50 -11.35 2.57
N ARG A 676 16.94 -10.25 2.09
CA ARG A 676 17.58 -8.94 2.03
C ARG A 676 16.98 -8.06 3.12
N ILE A 677 17.78 -7.75 4.12
CA ILE A 677 17.38 -6.93 5.27
C ILE A 677 18.00 -5.55 5.11
N ASP A 678 17.18 -4.55 4.80
CA ASP A 678 17.63 -3.17 4.64
C ASP A 678 17.86 -2.54 6.03
N THR A 679 18.97 -1.84 6.19
CA THR A 679 19.28 -1.14 7.45
C THR A 679 18.84 0.31 7.40
N LYS A 680 18.43 0.90 8.53
CA LYS A 680 17.86 2.26 8.59
C LYS A 680 16.75 2.47 7.56
N ALA A 681 15.85 1.52 7.47
CA ALA A 681 14.68 1.57 6.61
C ALA A 681 13.48 0.94 7.32
N GLY A 682 12.29 1.41 7.00
CA GLY A 682 11.03 0.93 7.55
C GLY A 682 10.18 0.23 6.49
N HIS A 683 8.85 0.37 6.60
CA HIS A 683 7.88 -0.33 5.74
C HIS A 683 7.88 0.11 4.27
N GLY A 684 8.66 1.12 3.91
CA GLY A 684 8.83 1.61 2.53
C GLY A 684 8.62 3.11 2.38
N ALA A 685 7.81 3.75 3.22
CA ALA A 685 7.63 5.20 3.20
C ALA A 685 8.96 5.92 3.50
N GLY A 686 9.23 7.00 2.75
CA GLY A 686 10.43 7.82 2.96
C GLY A 686 11.76 7.15 2.58
N LYS A 687 11.74 5.96 1.95
CA LYS A 687 12.98 5.27 1.53
C LYS A 687 13.73 6.13 0.51
N PRO A 688 15.05 6.41 0.72
CA PRO A 688 15.87 7.16 -0.21
C PRO A 688 15.88 6.59 -1.62
N THR A 689 15.89 7.45 -2.65
CA THR A 689 15.92 7.03 -4.08
C THR A 689 17.08 6.07 -4.35
N SER A 690 18.27 6.32 -3.81
CA SER A 690 19.43 5.44 -3.96
C SER A 690 19.17 4.02 -3.43
N LYS A 691 18.54 3.90 -2.26
CA LYS A 691 18.16 2.58 -1.69
C LYS A 691 17.06 1.88 -2.50
N GLN A 692 16.11 2.63 -3.06
CA GLN A 692 15.09 2.07 -3.96
C GLN A 692 15.72 1.47 -5.22
N ILE A 693 16.67 2.18 -5.85
CA ILE A 693 17.39 1.70 -7.04
C ILE A 693 18.14 0.39 -6.73
N GLU A 694 18.89 0.33 -5.62
CA GLU A 694 19.62 -0.88 -5.22
C GLU A 694 18.69 -2.07 -4.94
N GLU A 695 17.59 -1.83 -4.20
CA GLU A 695 16.63 -2.90 -3.91
C GLU A 695 15.97 -3.45 -5.18
N VAL A 696 15.60 -2.58 -6.12
CA VAL A 696 15.01 -3.00 -7.39
C VAL A 696 16.03 -3.74 -8.25
N ALA A 697 17.29 -3.28 -8.27
CA ALA A 697 18.38 -3.96 -8.98
C ALA A 697 18.63 -5.37 -8.40
N ASP A 698 18.56 -5.52 -7.09
CA ASP A 698 18.67 -6.81 -6.40
C ASP A 698 17.54 -7.76 -6.80
N ARG A 699 16.28 -7.28 -6.75
CA ARG A 699 15.09 -8.08 -7.11
C ARG A 699 15.10 -8.50 -8.57
N TRP A 700 15.34 -7.57 -9.49
CA TRP A 700 15.37 -7.88 -10.92
C TRP A 700 16.59 -8.71 -11.31
N GLY A 701 17.75 -8.43 -10.70
CA GLY A 701 18.93 -9.28 -10.85
C GLY A 701 18.63 -10.73 -10.45
N PHE A 702 18.04 -10.94 -9.27
CA PHE A 702 17.62 -12.26 -8.81
C PHE A 702 16.69 -12.96 -9.81
N LEU A 703 15.63 -12.25 -10.26
CA LEU A 703 14.68 -12.82 -11.21
C LEU A 703 15.30 -13.12 -12.57
N THR A 704 16.21 -12.29 -13.09
CA THR A 704 16.88 -12.56 -14.36
C THR A 704 17.68 -13.85 -14.29
N LYS A 705 18.37 -14.11 -13.19
CA LYS A 705 19.12 -15.37 -12.98
C LYS A 705 18.19 -16.58 -12.89
N VAL A 706 17.12 -16.48 -12.07
CA VAL A 706 16.20 -17.61 -11.85
C VAL A 706 15.39 -17.95 -13.10
N LEU A 707 14.90 -16.93 -13.82
CA LEU A 707 14.09 -17.13 -15.02
C LEU A 707 14.92 -17.32 -16.31
N GLY A 708 16.25 -17.28 -16.20
CA GLY A 708 17.15 -17.44 -17.33
C GLY A 708 17.01 -16.34 -18.39
N MET A 709 16.83 -15.08 -17.94
CA MET A 709 16.75 -13.93 -18.83
C MET A 709 18.14 -13.48 -19.27
N GLN A 710 18.25 -13.06 -20.52
CA GLN A 710 19.46 -12.43 -21.04
C GLN A 710 19.26 -10.91 -21.07
N VAL A 711 20.14 -10.19 -20.38
CA VAL A 711 20.12 -8.73 -20.26
C VAL A 711 21.33 -8.16 -20.97
N ALA A 712 21.12 -7.22 -21.88
CA ALA A 712 22.18 -6.54 -22.59
C ALA A 712 22.93 -5.54 -21.66
N PRO A 713 24.14 -5.08 -22.04
CA PRO A 713 24.90 -4.13 -21.22
C PRO A 713 24.21 -2.80 -20.94
N ASP A 714 23.24 -2.43 -21.75
CA ASP A 714 22.38 -1.21 -21.56
C ASP A 714 21.17 -1.48 -20.65
N GLY A 715 21.03 -2.69 -20.12
CA GLY A 715 19.92 -3.07 -19.26
C GLY A 715 18.64 -3.48 -19.99
N ALA A 716 18.67 -3.55 -21.33
CA ALA A 716 17.53 -4.00 -22.13
C ALA A 716 17.56 -5.51 -22.40
N ALA A 717 16.51 -6.05 -23.03
CA ALA A 717 16.55 -7.41 -23.55
C ALA A 717 17.60 -7.53 -24.68
N VAL A 718 18.38 -8.63 -24.67
CA VAL A 718 19.20 -8.96 -25.82
C VAL A 718 18.25 -9.22 -27.00
N ALA A 719 18.46 -8.53 -28.10
CA ALA A 719 17.68 -8.75 -29.31
C ALA A 719 17.90 -10.20 -29.77
N GLY A 720 16.97 -11.08 -29.43
CA GLY A 720 16.91 -12.41 -30.05
C GLY A 720 16.61 -12.20 -31.54
N ASP A 721 17.21 -13.01 -32.40
CA ASP A 721 16.99 -12.99 -33.86
C ASP A 721 15.50 -12.84 -34.19
N VAL A 722 15.09 -11.61 -34.47
CA VAL A 722 13.82 -11.35 -35.15
C VAL A 722 14.06 -11.89 -36.55
N ALA A 723 13.55 -13.11 -36.83
CA ALA A 723 13.53 -13.64 -38.18
C ALA A 723 13.01 -12.54 -39.10
N LYS A 724 13.89 -12.03 -39.97
CA LYS A 724 13.50 -11.06 -41.00
C LYS A 724 12.33 -11.67 -41.77
N PRO A 725 11.25 -10.90 -42.01
CA PRO A 725 10.22 -11.40 -42.89
C PRO A 725 10.84 -11.74 -44.24
N VAL A 726 10.71 -13.01 -44.64
CA VAL A 726 11.05 -13.42 -46.02
C VAL A 726 10.14 -12.64 -46.91
N ALA A 727 10.72 -11.73 -47.67
CA ALA A 727 10.01 -11.05 -48.76
C ALA A 727 9.67 -12.11 -49.80
N ASN A 728 8.40 -12.33 -50.03
CA ASN A 728 7.83 -12.92 -51.26
C ASN A 728 7.20 -11.83 -52.09
#